data_f4020678f7ca6caea051bbe22a92d4c1
#
_entry.id   f4020678f7ca6caea051bbe22a92d4c1
#
_cell.length_a   1.000
_cell.length_b   1.000
_cell.length_c   1.000
_cell.angle_alpha   90.00
_cell.angle_beta   90.00
_cell.angle_gamma   90.00
#
_symmetry.space_group_name_H-M   'P 1'
#
loop_
_entity.id
_entity.type
_entity.pdbx_description
1 polymer ?
#
loop_
_entity_poly.entity_id
_entity_poly.type
_entity_poly.pdbx_seq_one_letter_code
_entity_poly.pdbx_strand_id
1 'polypeptide(L)'
;MCIRDSPYTLEEVVARNYLVADRPDAIINIVDGTNIERNLYLSTQIMELGIPVIMAVNMMDIVAKNGDVIHIDKLSQKLGCEVVEISALKGTGITKAAEKAVALAQQKKKITPAHAFASEVEDIIAKVEDKISSDIPQEQKRFFAIKLLEKDDKISELLSLMPDVSAEIKELEDHFDDDTESIITNERYVYISSIIGECLTKAKKGEKLSTSDKIDRFVTNRFFALPIFALVMFIVYYVSITTVGGFLTDWTNDTLFGEWIVPGARTLLENIHCAGWLTGLVVDGIISGVGAVLGFVPQMLVLFIFLAFLESCGYMSRIAFIMDRIFRKFGLSGKSFIPMLIGSGCGVPGVMASRTIENDRDRKMTIMTTTFVPCGAKLPIIALIAGAFFHNSGWVAWSAYFVGVAAIICSGIILKKTKMFAGEPAPFVMELPAYHWPTVGNVLRSMWERGWSFIKKAGTIILLSTIVLWFLMNFGWSNGTFGMLDFDGLEGAALEAAQAECVLAKVGSAIAWIFAPLGWTKAGNGWKMAVAAVSGLIAKENVVATFGQLFGFAEVAEDGSEIWKSLSLVMTPVAAYGFLVFNLLCAPCFAAMGAIKREMNNVKWFWFAIGYQCILAYIVSLCIYQIGTLITVGTFGVGTVVAFLLIIGFIYLLFRPYKESNTLNFDAKKTVSAK
;
A
#
# COMPACT_ATOMS: atom_id res chain seq x y z
N MET A 1 -12.26 11.41 26.69
CA MET A 1 -11.74 11.06 25.38
C MET A 1 -10.22 10.93 25.51
N CYS A 2 -9.74 9.72 25.77
CA CYS A 2 -8.29 9.51 25.92
C CYS A 2 -7.66 9.55 24.56
N ILE A 3 -7.08 10.69 24.21
CA ILE A 3 -6.19 10.82 23.06
C ILE A 3 -4.82 10.40 23.59
N ARG A 4 -4.51 9.12 23.51
CA ARG A 4 -3.13 8.65 23.58
C ARG A 4 -2.46 9.07 22.27
N ASP A 5 -1.89 10.26 22.25
CA ASP A 5 -0.97 10.70 21.22
C ASP A 5 0.43 10.15 21.55
N SER A 6 0.58 8.87 21.42
CA SER A 6 1.88 8.20 21.26
C SER A 6 2.00 7.80 19.79
N PRO A 7 2.37 8.71 18.93
CA PRO A 7 2.46 8.47 17.51
C PRO A 7 3.92 8.30 17.14
N TYR A 8 4.36 7.10 17.00
CA TYR A 8 5.65 6.90 16.38
C TYR A 8 5.47 6.17 15.06
N THR A 9 5.08 6.93 14.04
CA THR A 9 5.38 6.52 12.68
C THR A 9 6.90 6.49 12.51
N LEU A 10 7.41 5.59 11.69
CA LEU A 10 8.84 5.57 11.36
C LEU A 10 9.33 6.93 10.84
N GLU A 11 8.46 7.67 10.16
CA GLU A 11 8.73 9.00 9.60
C GLU A 11 8.89 10.05 10.70
N GLU A 12 8.04 10.02 11.72
CA GLU A 12 8.14 10.90 12.88
C GLU A 12 9.39 10.61 13.72
N VAL A 13 9.72 9.33 13.89
CA VAL A 13 10.97 8.94 14.56
C VAL A 13 12.20 9.44 13.79
N VAL A 14 12.21 9.30 12.47
CA VAL A 14 13.30 9.79 11.61
C VAL A 14 13.39 11.31 11.70
N ALA A 15 12.26 12.03 11.61
CA ALA A 15 12.22 13.48 11.72
C ALA A 15 12.72 13.95 13.11
N ARG A 16 12.25 13.31 14.19
CA ARG A 16 12.71 13.62 15.54
C ARG A 16 14.21 13.36 15.71
N ASN A 17 14.68 12.18 15.25
CA ASN A 17 16.10 11.84 15.37
C ASN A 17 16.99 12.82 14.61
N TYR A 18 16.55 13.26 13.42
CA TYR A 18 17.22 14.31 12.66
C TYR A 18 17.28 15.64 13.45
N LEU A 19 16.15 16.08 14.02
CA LEU A 19 16.10 17.32 14.79
C LEU A 19 16.96 17.27 16.06
N VAL A 20 17.04 16.12 16.71
CA VAL A 20 17.81 15.94 17.95
C VAL A 20 19.30 15.76 17.66
N ALA A 21 19.68 14.93 16.66
CA ALA A 21 21.06 14.57 16.36
C ALA A 21 21.77 15.59 15.47
N ASP A 22 21.15 16.02 14.36
CA ASP A 22 21.79 16.89 13.37
C ASP A 22 21.58 18.37 13.69
N ARG A 23 20.60 18.73 14.51
CA ARG A 23 20.29 20.09 14.99
C ARG A 23 20.35 21.14 13.88
N PRO A 24 19.32 21.27 13.04
CA PRO A 24 19.26 22.32 12.04
C PRO A 24 19.33 23.72 12.69
N ASP A 25 19.85 24.71 11.97
CA ASP A 25 20.00 26.08 12.46
C ASP A 25 18.64 26.79 12.67
N ALA A 26 17.60 26.39 11.96
CA ALA A 26 16.21 26.83 12.14
C ALA A 26 15.20 25.82 11.61
N ILE A 27 13.97 25.89 12.13
CA ILE A 27 12.84 25.04 11.73
C ILE A 27 11.72 25.95 11.20
N ILE A 28 11.14 25.57 10.05
CA ILE A 28 9.84 26.11 9.62
C ILE A 28 8.76 25.08 9.99
N ASN A 29 7.96 25.41 10.99
CA ASN A 29 6.85 24.58 11.42
C ASN A 29 5.57 25.04 10.72
N ILE A 30 5.02 24.19 9.83
CA ILE A 30 3.80 24.47 9.09
C ILE A 30 2.60 23.99 9.90
N VAL A 31 1.72 24.92 10.24
CA VAL A 31 0.55 24.71 11.10
C VAL A 31 -0.74 24.95 10.30
N ASP A 32 -1.70 24.04 10.38
CA ASP A 32 -3.02 24.25 9.79
C ASP A 32 -3.83 25.26 10.62
N GLY A 33 -4.07 26.43 10.07
CA GLY A 33 -4.84 27.50 10.72
C GLY A 33 -6.31 27.15 10.93
N THR A 34 -6.87 26.18 10.19
CA THR A 34 -8.28 25.76 10.38
C THR A 34 -8.46 24.87 11.62
N ASN A 35 -7.37 24.21 12.06
CA ASN A 35 -7.32 23.32 13.22
C ASN A 35 -6.11 23.65 14.12
N ILE A 36 -5.93 24.94 14.39
CA ILE A 36 -4.72 25.45 15.05
C ILE A 36 -4.49 24.83 16.43
N GLU A 37 -5.55 24.61 17.21
CA GLU A 37 -5.49 24.06 18.56
C GLU A 37 -4.75 22.73 18.63
N ARG A 38 -5.08 21.81 17.72
CA ARG A 38 -4.43 20.51 17.64
C ARG A 38 -3.00 20.59 17.13
N ASN A 39 -2.75 21.43 16.14
CA ASN A 39 -1.43 21.56 15.54
C ASN A 39 -0.42 22.24 16.49
N LEU A 40 -0.89 23.03 17.45
CA LEU A 40 -0.03 23.61 18.48
C LEU A 40 0.57 22.57 19.41
N TYR A 41 -0.02 21.39 19.55
CA TYR A 41 0.54 20.31 20.37
C TYR A 41 1.93 19.87 19.85
N LEU A 42 2.07 19.61 18.55
CA LEU A 42 3.38 19.34 17.95
C LEU A 42 4.29 20.57 18.03
N SER A 43 3.73 21.76 17.88
CA SER A 43 4.51 23.00 17.94
C SER A 43 5.18 23.20 19.31
N THR A 44 4.50 22.87 20.42
CA THR A 44 5.09 22.92 21.76
C THR A 44 6.26 21.95 21.90
N GLN A 45 6.13 20.72 21.39
CA GLN A 45 7.21 19.72 21.41
C GLN A 45 8.44 20.15 20.58
N ILE A 46 8.22 20.78 19.42
CA ILE A 46 9.31 21.30 18.59
C ILE A 46 10.05 22.45 19.31
N MET A 47 9.32 23.31 20.01
CA MET A 47 9.91 24.41 20.78
C MET A 47 10.73 23.93 21.98
N GLU A 48 10.33 22.78 22.59
CA GLU A 48 11.08 22.16 23.70
C GLU A 48 12.51 21.70 23.27
N LEU A 49 12.78 21.51 21.96
CA LEU A 49 14.11 21.17 21.45
C LEU A 49 15.14 22.33 21.54
N GLY A 50 14.69 23.54 21.81
CA GLY A 50 15.56 24.72 21.88
C GLY A 50 16.18 25.17 20.55
N ILE A 51 15.62 24.72 19.43
CA ILE A 51 16.00 25.13 18.08
C ILE A 51 15.13 26.30 17.66
N PRO A 52 15.69 27.31 16.97
CA PRO A 52 14.91 28.45 16.46
C PRO A 52 13.79 28.01 15.54
N VAL A 53 12.54 28.42 15.81
CA VAL A 53 11.34 28.02 15.07
C VAL A 53 10.65 29.23 14.45
N ILE A 54 10.31 29.16 13.18
CA ILE A 54 9.33 30.02 12.52
C ILE A 54 8.04 29.22 12.36
N MET A 55 6.94 29.76 12.88
CA MET A 55 5.63 29.14 12.69
C MET A 55 4.96 29.73 11.45
N ALA A 56 4.70 28.89 10.45
CA ALA A 56 3.99 29.25 9.23
C ALA A 56 2.53 28.75 9.32
N VAL A 57 1.60 29.64 9.64
CA VAL A 57 0.17 29.30 9.73
C VAL A 57 -0.40 29.27 8.33
N ASN A 58 -0.71 28.05 7.87
CA ASN A 58 -1.23 27.78 6.53
C ASN A 58 -2.77 27.83 6.48
N MET A 59 -3.32 27.82 5.27
CA MET A 59 -4.76 27.88 5.01
C MET A 59 -5.45 29.15 5.51
N MET A 60 -4.73 30.26 5.63
CA MET A 60 -5.28 31.55 6.07
C MET A 60 -6.39 32.07 5.14
N ASP A 61 -6.39 31.69 3.87
CA ASP A 61 -7.47 31.98 2.95
C ASP A 61 -8.79 31.25 3.31
N ILE A 62 -8.71 30.07 3.88
CA ILE A 62 -9.88 29.30 4.38
C ILE A 62 -10.34 29.87 5.71
N VAL A 63 -9.42 30.19 6.62
CA VAL A 63 -9.72 30.85 7.90
C VAL A 63 -10.48 32.15 7.67
N ALA A 64 -10.00 33.02 6.78
CA ALA A 64 -10.67 34.25 6.40
C ALA A 64 -12.05 34.02 5.76
N LYS A 65 -12.18 33.00 4.88
CA LYS A 65 -13.46 32.62 4.27
C LYS A 65 -14.48 32.13 5.29
N ASN A 66 -14.02 31.49 6.37
CA ASN A 66 -14.87 31.06 7.47
C ASN A 66 -15.32 32.22 8.38
N GLY A 67 -14.65 33.34 8.26
CA GLY A 67 -14.86 34.52 9.12
C GLY A 67 -14.16 34.41 10.49
N ASP A 68 -13.28 33.44 10.65
CA ASP A 68 -12.45 33.31 11.83
C ASP A 68 -11.24 34.25 11.73
N VAL A 69 -10.75 34.75 12.85
CA VAL A 69 -9.60 35.64 12.91
C VAL A 69 -8.57 35.07 13.86
N ILE A 70 -7.36 34.80 13.35
CA ILE A 70 -6.20 34.44 14.15
C ILE A 70 -5.36 35.69 14.36
N HIS A 71 -5.18 36.08 15.60
CA HIS A 71 -4.36 37.24 15.97
C HIS A 71 -2.88 36.87 16.00
N ILE A 72 -2.21 36.97 14.84
CA ILE A 72 -0.83 36.51 14.63
C ILE A 72 0.15 37.18 15.61
N ASP A 73 0.02 38.46 15.87
CA ASP A 73 0.91 39.18 16.79
C ASP A 73 0.80 38.66 18.23
N LYS A 74 -0.43 38.37 18.68
CA LYS A 74 -0.65 37.79 20.02
C LYS A 74 -0.12 36.36 20.08
N LEU A 75 -0.35 35.60 19.02
CA LEU A 75 0.13 34.20 18.91
C LEU A 75 1.67 34.16 18.95
N SER A 76 2.33 35.06 18.21
CA SER A 76 3.78 35.20 18.21
C SER A 76 4.32 35.56 19.62
N GLN A 77 3.64 36.46 20.30
CA GLN A 77 4.01 36.92 21.65
C GLN A 77 3.89 35.78 22.68
N LYS A 78 2.79 35.03 22.64
CA LYS A 78 2.51 33.92 23.57
C LYS A 78 3.41 32.72 23.34
N LEU A 79 3.72 32.40 22.10
CA LEU A 79 4.59 31.29 21.75
C LEU A 79 6.08 31.62 21.84
N GLY A 80 6.44 32.91 21.87
CA GLY A 80 7.83 33.33 21.88
C GLY A 80 8.59 33.06 20.57
N CYS A 81 7.90 32.81 19.48
CA CYS A 81 8.48 32.58 18.16
C CYS A 81 7.81 33.44 17.08
N GLU A 82 8.53 33.72 15.99
CA GLU A 82 7.93 34.44 14.87
C GLU A 82 6.84 33.63 14.18
N VAL A 83 5.68 34.25 13.94
CA VAL A 83 4.55 33.62 13.24
C VAL A 83 4.33 34.35 11.92
N VAL A 84 4.11 33.60 10.85
CA VAL A 84 3.89 34.11 9.50
C VAL A 84 2.61 33.49 8.91
N GLU A 85 1.75 34.30 8.36
CA GLU A 85 0.58 33.84 7.61
C GLU A 85 1.00 33.36 6.23
N ILE A 86 0.54 32.17 5.85
CA ILE A 86 0.79 31.62 4.53
C ILE A 86 -0.50 31.01 3.93
N SER A 87 -0.55 30.93 2.61
CA SER A 87 -1.45 30.07 1.86
C SER A 87 -0.63 29.33 0.82
N ALA A 88 -0.31 28.09 1.09
CA ALA A 88 0.48 27.25 0.19
C ALA A 88 -0.21 27.08 -1.16
N LEU A 89 -1.55 27.00 -1.18
CA LEU A 89 -2.34 26.88 -2.40
C LEU A 89 -2.22 28.11 -3.31
N LYS A 90 -2.20 29.31 -2.71
CA LYS A 90 -2.08 30.58 -3.46
C LYS A 90 -0.64 31.06 -3.62
N GLY A 91 0.32 30.39 -3.00
CA GLY A 91 1.72 30.78 -3.00
C GLY A 91 2.02 32.06 -2.21
N THR A 92 1.08 32.54 -1.36
CA THR A 92 1.25 33.77 -0.60
C THR A 92 1.99 33.52 0.71
N GLY A 93 2.90 34.41 1.09
CA GLY A 93 3.63 34.36 2.36
C GLY A 93 4.79 33.36 2.44
N ILE A 94 4.95 32.45 1.48
CA ILE A 94 5.95 31.38 1.51
C ILE A 94 7.37 31.95 1.49
N THR A 95 7.66 32.86 0.58
CA THR A 95 8.98 33.50 0.46
C THR A 95 9.32 34.26 1.74
N LYS A 96 8.36 34.97 2.31
CA LYS A 96 8.54 35.71 3.58
C LYS A 96 8.87 34.77 4.75
N ALA A 97 8.22 33.61 4.82
CA ALA A 97 8.52 32.61 5.84
C ALA A 97 9.93 32.03 5.67
N ALA A 98 10.35 31.73 4.43
CA ALA A 98 11.69 31.23 4.12
C ALA A 98 12.77 32.29 4.43
N GLU A 99 12.59 33.55 4.03
CA GLU A 99 13.53 34.65 4.31
C GLU A 99 13.71 34.85 5.80
N LYS A 100 12.62 34.82 6.57
CA LYS A 100 12.68 34.95 8.04
C LYS A 100 13.39 33.75 8.68
N ALA A 101 13.17 32.54 8.18
CA ALA A 101 13.88 31.36 8.68
C ALA A 101 15.40 31.47 8.45
N VAL A 102 15.82 31.91 7.27
CA VAL A 102 17.23 32.15 6.95
C VAL A 102 17.81 33.25 7.86
N ALA A 103 17.10 34.35 8.06
CA ALA A 103 17.53 35.43 8.94
C ALA A 103 17.67 34.94 10.40
N LEU A 104 16.74 34.12 10.88
CA LEU A 104 16.76 33.55 12.22
C LEU A 104 17.95 32.57 12.39
N ALA A 105 18.19 31.70 11.39
CA ALA A 105 19.33 30.77 11.35
C ALA A 105 20.69 31.52 11.44
N GLN A 106 20.80 32.66 10.72
CA GLN A 106 22.03 33.47 10.73
C GLN A 106 22.30 34.12 12.09
N GLN A 107 21.27 34.42 12.88
CA GLN A 107 21.42 35.04 14.20
C GLN A 107 22.01 34.10 15.26
N LYS A 108 21.95 32.76 15.03
CA LYS A 108 22.40 31.73 15.99
C LYS A 108 21.90 31.94 17.41
N LYS A 109 20.68 32.51 17.55
CA LYS A 109 20.11 32.87 18.84
C LYS A 109 19.63 31.60 19.54
N LYS A 110 20.04 31.42 20.79
CA LYS A 110 19.48 30.34 21.64
C LYS A 110 18.08 30.76 22.06
N ILE A 111 17.12 29.87 21.93
CA ILE A 111 15.73 30.08 22.30
C ILE A 111 15.41 29.19 23.50
N THR A 112 14.90 29.79 24.55
CA THR A 112 14.26 29.06 25.66
C THR A 112 12.78 28.97 25.41
N PRO A 113 12.14 27.76 25.60
CA PRO A 113 10.71 27.63 25.45
C PRO A 113 9.94 28.63 26.32
N ALA A 114 8.96 29.30 25.74
CA ALA A 114 8.13 30.26 26.44
C ALA A 114 7.03 29.62 27.30
N HIS A 115 6.75 28.31 27.10
CA HIS A 115 5.72 27.60 27.84
C HIS A 115 6.26 27.06 29.17
N ALA A 116 5.49 27.24 30.23
CA ALA A 116 5.69 26.61 31.52
C ALA A 116 4.46 25.81 31.89
N PHE A 117 4.65 24.65 32.49
CA PHE A 117 3.60 23.83 33.08
C PHE A 117 3.22 24.32 34.49
N ALA A 118 2.37 23.60 35.18
CA ALA A 118 2.11 23.92 36.59
C ALA A 118 3.40 23.85 37.40
N SER A 119 3.48 24.68 38.48
CA SER A 119 4.71 24.82 39.30
C SER A 119 5.23 23.48 39.81
N GLU A 120 4.33 22.61 40.24
CA GLU A 120 4.66 21.28 40.76
C GLU A 120 5.29 20.36 39.68
N VAL A 121 4.84 20.48 38.43
CA VAL A 121 5.39 19.75 37.29
C VAL A 121 6.74 20.32 36.88
N GLU A 122 6.91 21.64 36.87
CA GLU A 122 8.18 22.31 36.56
C GLU A 122 9.27 21.96 37.57
N ASP A 123 8.94 21.88 38.85
CA ASP A 123 9.89 21.49 39.91
C ASP A 123 10.42 20.05 39.68
N ILE A 124 9.55 19.14 39.23
CA ILE A 124 9.95 17.78 38.92
C ILE A 124 10.75 17.71 37.64
N ILE A 125 10.39 18.47 36.60
CA ILE A 125 11.17 18.57 35.36
C ILE A 125 12.59 19.07 35.69
N ALA A 126 12.74 20.11 36.52
CA ALA A 126 14.05 20.62 36.93
C ALA A 126 14.90 19.56 37.67
N LYS A 127 14.28 18.77 38.56
CA LYS A 127 14.99 17.64 39.24
C LYS A 127 15.49 16.61 38.23
N VAL A 128 14.70 16.32 37.17
CA VAL A 128 15.09 15.38 36.12
C VAL A 128 16.17 15.95 35.20
N GLU A 129 16.08 17.26 34.86
CA GLU A 129 17.12 17.95 34.08
C GLU A 129 18.50 17.89 34.74
N ASP A 130 18.57 18.00 36.06
CA ASP A 130 19.82 17.89 36.83
C ASP A 130 20.43 16.50 36.81
N LYS A 131 19.61 15.46 36.63
CA LYS A 131 20.07 14.06 36.52
C LYS A 131 20.59 13.69 35.11
N ILE A 132 20.27 14.50 34.10
CA ILE A 132 20.70 14.26 32.73
C ILE A 132 22.17 14.62 32.56
N SER A 133 22.91 13.76 31.86
CA SER A 133 24.35 13.91 31.61
C SER A 133 24.72 15.30 31.09
N SER A 134 25.91 15.78 31.50
CA SER A 134 26.48 17.03 31.03
C SER A 134 26.87 17.03 29.54
N ASP A 135 26.92 15.87 28.91
CA ASP A 135 27.21 15.72 27.46
C ASP A 135 26.09 16.26 26.59
N ILE A 136 24.88 16.42 27.17
CA ILE A 136 23.71 16.94 26.47
C ILE A 136 23.67 18.47 26.61
N PRO A 137 23.50 19.19 25.49
CA PRO A 137 23.34 20.64 25.52
C PRO A 137 22.22 21.08 26.47
N GLN A 138 22.44 22.13 27.22
CA GLN A 138 21.48 22.63 28.22
C GLN A 138 20.10 22.92 27.61
N GLU A 139 20.08 23.39 26.37
CA GLU A 139 18.84 23.71 25.66
C GLU A 139 17.96 22.45 25.36
N GLN A 140 18.57 21.27 25.30
CA GLN A 140 17.86 20.02 25.04
C GLN A 140 17.47 19.26 26.29
N LYS A 141 18.03 19.58 27.44
CA LYS A 141 17.77 18.87 28.70
C LYS A 141 16.28 18.83 29.04
N ARG A 142 15.57 19.95 28.82
CA ARG A 142 14.13 20.05 29.04
C ARG A 142 13.36 19.03 28.18
N PHE A 143 13.67 18.92 26.90
CA PHE A 143 13.05 17.96 26.00
C PHE A 143 13.25 16.51 26.48
N PHE A 144 14.51 16.17 26.85
CA PHE A 144 14.81 14.83 27.36
C PHE A 144 14.14 14.57 28.71
N ALA A 145 14.10 15.54 29.62
CA ALA A 145 13.43 15.42 30.92
C ALA A 145 11.93 15.12 30.75
N ILE A 146 11.25 15.89 29.90
CA ILE A 146 9.83 15.68 29.62
C ILE A 146 9.61 14.29 28.98
N LYS A 147 10.44 13.89 28.02
CA LYS A 147 10.31 12.58 27.38
C LYS A 147 10.59 11.39 28.29
N LEU A 148 11.48 11.55 29.25
CA LEU A 148 11.73 10.54 30.31
C LEU A 148 10.53 10.42 31.24
N LEU A 149 9.89 11.53 31.62
CA LEU A 149 8.65 11.53 32.40
C LEU A 149 7.47 10.93 31.62
N GLU A 150 7.39 11.14 30.30
CA GLU A 150 6.40 10.49 29.41
C GLU A 150 6.68 8.99 29.20
N LYS A 151 7.74 8.45 29.77
CA LYS A 151 8.13 7.03 29.61
C LYS A 151 8.33 6.61 28.15
N ASP A 152 8.87 7.51 27.30
CA ASP A 152 9.12 7.26 25.88
C ASP A 152 10.24 6.22 25.70
N ASP A 153 9.90 5.00 25.33
CA ASP A 153 10.84 3.88 25.17
C ASP A 153 11.96 4.15 24.17
N LYS A 154 11.72 5.02 23.18
CA LYS A 154 12.68 5.30 22.10
C LYS A 154 13.69 6.38 22.43
N ILE A 155 13.52 7.07 23.53
CA ILE A 155 14.51 8.02 24.04
C ILE A 155 15.79 7.31 24.49
N SER A 156 15.68 6.07 24.91
CA SER A 156 16.85 5.23 25.30
C SER A 156 17.86 5.03 24.16
N GLU A 157 17.42 5.15 22.89
CA GLU A 157 18.32 5.06 21.73
C GLU A 157 19.15 6.33 21.51
N LEU A 158 18.71 7.48 22.07
CA LEU A 158 19.31 8.79 21.89
C LEU A 158 20.18 9.21 23.09
N LEU A 159 20.03 8.57 24.25
CA LEU A 159 20.80 8.86 25.46
C LEU A 159 21.94 7.87 25.64
N SER A 160 23.14 8.36 25.82
CA SER A 160 24.32 7.53 26.12
C SER A 160 24.26 6.88 27.52
N LEU A 161 23.63 7.57 28.47
CA LEU A 161 23.39 7.09 29.83
C LEU A 161 21.95 7.40 30.24
N MET A 162 21.19 6.36 30.62
CA MET A 162 19.80 6.52 31.10
C MET A 162 19.82 6.88 32.60
N PRO A 163 19.31 8.07 32.99
CA PRO A 163 19.15 8.39 34.40
C PRO A 163 17.97 7.60 35.01
N ASP A 164 18.11 7.26 36.28
CA ASP A 164 16.99 6.69 37.03
C ASP A 164 16.06 7.82 37.50
N VAL A 165 14.87 7.85 36.90
CA VAL A 165 13.81 8.83 37.18
C VAL A 165 12.57 8.21 37.83
N SER A 166 12.70 6.98 38.32
CA SER A 166 11.58 6.23 38.90
C SER A 166 10.97 6.91 40.14
N ALA A 167 11.78 7.63 40.90
CA ALA A 167 11.32 8.36 42.07
C ALA A 167 10.49 9.60 41.69
N GLU A 168 10.92 10.35 40.70
CA GLU A 168 10.25 11.54 40.17
C GLU A 168 8.94 11.19 39.46
N ILE A 169 8.93 10.08 38.72
CA ILE A 169 7.71 9.55 38.10
C ILE A 169 6.69 9.22 39.19
N LYS A 170 7.11 8.53 40.23
CA LYS A 170 6.22 8.17 41.33
C LYS A 170 5.72 9.38 42.11
N GLU A 171 6.60 10.38 42.37
CA GLU A 171 6.23 11.64 43.03
C GLU A 171 5.14 12.39 42.24
N LEU A 172 5.24 12.37 40.88
CA LEU A 172 4.26 13.02 40.01
C LEU A 172 2.94 12.25 39.95
N GLU A 173 2.99 10.90 39.84
CA GLU A 173 1.82 10.04 39.82
C GLU A 173 1.06 10.08 41.15
N ASP A 174 1.77 10.07 42.27
CA ASP A 174 1.15 10.15 43.61
C ASP A 174 0.51 11.53 43.87
N HIS A 175 1.05 12.61 43.24
CA HIS A 175 0.52 13.98 43.43
C HIS A 175 -0.77 14.22 42.62
N PHE A 176 -0.82 13.73 41.37
CA PHE A 176 -1.96 13.97 40.45
C PHE A 176 -2.94 12.80 40.34
N ASP A 177 -2.66 11.66 40.97
CA ASP A 177 -3.47 10.42 40.91
C ASP A 177 -3.74 9.96 39.45
N ASP A 178 -2.76 10.15 38.55
CA ASP A 178 -2.80 9.79 37.14
C ASP A 178 -1.42 9.38 36.63
N ASP A 179 -1.33 8.77 35.44
CA ASP A 179 -0.04 8.43 34.88
C ASP A 179 0.71 9.67 34.33
N THR A 180 2.04 9.64 34.35
CA THR A 180 2.86 10.80 33.98
C THR A 180 2.68 11.20 32.52
N GLU A 181 2.41 10.28 31.59
CA GLU A 181 2.12 10.58 30.19
C GLU A 181 0.84 11.41 30.05
N SER A 182 -0.22 11.01 30.79
CA SER A 182 -1.49 11.74 30.85
C SER A 182 -1.33 13.13 31.47
N ILE A 183 -0.56 13.26 32.55
CA ILE A 183 -0.31 14.52 33.23
C ILE A 183 0.38 15.52 32.29
N ILE A 184 1.50 15.15 31.67
CA ILE A 184 2.24 16.01 30.74
C ILE A 184 1.38 16.40 29.53
N THR A 185 0.62 15.45 29.00
CA THR A 185 -0.31 15.70 27.89
C THR A 185 -1.38 16.71 28.28
N ASN A 186 -1.98 16.56 29.47
CA ASN A 186 -2.98 17.50 29.97
C ASN A 186 -2.40 18.91 30.15
N GLU A 187 -1.21 19.03 30.73
CA GLU A 187 -0.52 20.32 30.93
C GLU A 187 -0.28 21.05 29.59
N ARG A 188 0.13 20.32 28.52
CA ARG A 188 0.23 20.91 27.19
C ARG A 188 -1.10 21.42 26.67
N TYR A 189 -2.18 20.67 26.87
CA TYR A 189 -3.52 21.11 26.45
C TYR A 189 -4.03 22.29 27.24
N VAL A 190 -3.75 22.37 28.54
CA VAL A 190 -4.08 23.54 29.38
C VAL A 190 -3.35 24.79 28.84
N TYR A 191 -2.06 24.68 28.58
CA TYR A 191 -1.29 25.75 27.95
C TYR A 191 -1.85 26.17 26.58
N ILE A 192 -2.11 25.24 25.69
CA ILE A 192 -2.65 25.48 24.34
C ILE A 192 -4.02 26.17 24.43
N SER A 193 -4.90 25.69 25.30
CA SER A 193 -6.25 26.23 25.47
C SER A 193 -6.17 27.70 25.98
N SER A 194 -5.22 28.00 26.83
CA SER A 194 -4.99 29.38 27.31
C SER A 194 -4.61 30.32 26.18
N ILE A 195 -3.75 29.87 25.25
CA ILE A 195 -3.32 30.64 24.07
C ILE A 195 -4.49 30.83 23.11
N ILE A 196 -5.19 29.78 22.78
CA ILE A 196 -6.29 29.78 21.80
C ILE A 196 -7.39 30.75 22.24
N GLY A 197 -7.74 30.74 23.53
CA GLY A 197 -8.77 31.62 24.07
C GLY A 197 -8.51 33.10 23.83
N GLU A 198 -7.23 33.52 23.75
CA GLU A 198 -6.83 34.91 23.54
C GLU A 198 -6.47 35.24 22.07
N CYS A 199 -6.03 34.22 21.30
CA CYS A 199 -5.45 34.42 19.98
C CYS A 199 -6.42 34.08 18.85
N LEU A 200 -7.50 33.31 19.10
CA LEU A 200 -8.47 32.92 18.10
C LEU A 200 -9.84 33.53 18.37
N THR A 201 -10.33 34.33 17.44
CA THR A 201 -11.71 34.79 17.46
C THR A 201 -12.52 34.01 16.44
N LYS A 202 -13.32 33.07 16.92
CA LYS A 202 -14.24 32.32 16.06
C LYS A 202 -15.45 33.18 15.67
N ALA A 203 -15.78 33.22 14.40
CA ALA A 203 -17.00 33.87 13.94
C ALA A 203 -18.19 33.22 14.66
N LYS A 204 -19.08 34.05 15.28
CA LYS A 204 -20.36 33.59 15.86
C LYS A 204 -21.26 33.09 14.74
N LYS A 205 -20.97 31.94 14.15
CA LYS A 205 -21.93 31.17 13.37
C LYS A 205 -22.81 30.46 14.38
N GLY A 206 -24.05 30.96 14.58
CA GLY A 206 -25.06 30.13 15.24
C GLY A 206 -25.06 28.75 14.61
N GLU A 207 -25.36 27.70 15.35
CA GLU A 207 -25.34 26.23 15.09
C GLU A 207 -25.66 25.73 13.66
N LYS A 208 -25.31 26.48 12.62
CA LYS A 208 -25.45 26.02 11.23
C LYS A 208 -24.31 25.09 10.91
N LEU A 209 -24.65 23.80 10.88
CA LEU A 209 -23.78 22.75 10.34
C LEU A 209 -23.09 23.25 9.08
N SER A 210 -21.77 23.07 9.01
CA SER A 210 -21.00 23.40 7.81
C SER A 210 -21.53 22.59 6.61
N THR A 211 -21.23 23.04 5.40
CA THR A 211 -21.61 22.25 4.22
C THR A 211 -20.98 20.85 4.25
N SER A 212 -19.77 20.74 4.77
CA SER A 212 -19.08 19.47 4.98
C SER A 212 -19.85 18.58 5.96
N ASP A 213 -20.32 19.11 7.10
CA ASP A 213 -21.08 18.33 8.08
C ASP A 213 -22.41 17.82 7.52
N LYS A 214 -23.06 18.62 6.66
CA LYS A 214 -24.31 18.19 6.00
C LYS A 214 -24.06 17.03 5.03
N ILE A 215 -22.97 17.10 4.25
CA ILE A 215 -22.56 16.03 3.33
C ILE A 215 -22.17 14.80 4.16
N ASP A 216 -21.39 14.98 5.22
CA ASP A 216 -20.93 13.89 6.08
C ASP A 216 -22.09 13.15 6.76
N ARG A 217 -23.12 13.87 7.21
CA ARG A 217 -24.32 13.24 7.77
C ARG A 217 -24.98 12.24 6.82
N PHE A 218 -24.84 12.44 5.52
CA PHE A 218 -25.39 11.54 4.49
C PHE A 218 -24.36 10.48 4.09
N VAL A 219 -23.13 10.89 3.79
CA VAL A 219 -22.07 10.04 3.27
C VAL A 219 -21.55 9.06 4.33
N THR A 220 -21.49 9.47 5.60
CA THR A 220 -21.03 8.60 6.71
C THR A 220 -22.17 7.86 7.42
N ASN A 221 -23.39 7.97 6.92
CA ASN A 221 -24.55 7.29 7.49
C ASN A 221 -24.38 5.77 7.40
N ARG A 222 -24.68 5.06 8.49
CA ARG A 222 -24.48 3.61 8.63
C ARG A 222 -25.11 2.78 7.50
N PHE A 223 -26.26 3.20 6.94
CA PHE A 223 -26.95 2.48 5.89
C PHE A 223 -26.57 2.92 4.49
N PHE A 224 -26.33 4.21 4.28
CA PHE A 224 -26.05 4.79 2.95
C PHE A 224 -24.58 4.78 2.59
N ALA A 225 -23.67 4.73 3.55
CA ALA A 225 -22.24 4.85 3.32
C ALA A 225 -21.70 3.78 2.36
N LEU A 226 -22.03 2.50 2.57
CA LEU A 226 -21.56 1.41 1.71
C LEU A 226 -22.18 1.44 0.30
N PRO A 227 -23.51 1.66 0.11
CA PRO A 227 -24.08 1.85 -1.21
C PRO A 227 -23.51 3.06 -1.98
N ILE A 228 -23.33 4.21 -1.31
CA ILE A 228 -22.74 5.41 -1.94
C ILE A 228 -21.31 5.11 -2.38
N PHE A 229 -20.54 4.47 -1.49
CA PHE A 229 -19.18 4.05 -1.79
C PHE A 229 -19.14 3.11 -3.00
N ALA A 230 -19.98 2.07 -3.02
CA ALA A 230 -20.07 1.15 -4.15
C ALA A 230 -20.42 1.87 -5.46
N LEU A 231 -21.34 2.84 -5.43
CA LEU A 231 -21.71 3.64 -6.59
C LEU A 231 -20.54 4.51 -7.08
N VAL A 232 -19.85 5.21 -6.17
CA VAL A 232 -18.69 6.04 -6.53
C VAL A 232 -17.61 5.20 -7.17
N MET A 233 -17.29 4.05 -6.57
CA MET A 233 -16.27 3.15 -7.11
C MET A 233 -16.69 2.52 -8.44
N PHE A 234 -17.96 2.15 -8.58
CA PHE A 234 -18.49 1.68 -9.85
C PHE A 234 -18.31 2.72 -10.96
N ILE A 235 -18.61 4.00 -10.70
CA ILE A 235 -18.41 5.08 -11.68
C ILE A 235 -16.92 5.22 -12.02
N VAL A 236 -16.05 5.23 -11.02
CA VAL A 236 -14.58 5.33 -11.21
C VAL A 236 -14.08 4.18 -12.10
N TYR A 237 -14.44 2.95 -11.78
CA TYR A 237 -13.98 1.80 -12.57
C TYR A 237 -14.62 1.73 -13.96
N TYR A 238 -15.90 2.04 -14.06
CA TYR A 238 -16.60 2.06 -15.35
C TYR A 238 -15.96 3.06 -16.31
N VAL A 239 -15.65 4.26 -15.83
CA VAL A 239 -15.02 5.28 -16.67
C VAL A 239 -13.56 4.93 -16.97
N SER A 240 -12.82 4.42 -15.98
CA SER A 240 -11.40 4.13 -16.15
C SER A 240 -11.13 2.88 -16.97
N ILE A 241 -11.98 1.85 -16.91
CA ILE A 241 -11.73 0.56 -17.56
C ILE A 241 -12.53 0.43 -18.85
N THR A 242 -13.84 0.76 -18.82
CA THR A 242 -14.74 0.41 -19.91
C THR A 242 -14.91 1.54 -20.94
N THR A 243 -14.89 2.80 -20.50
CA THR A 243 -15.16 3.92 -21.42
C THR A 243 -13.88 4.65 -21.84
N VAL A 244 -13.51 5.71 -21.14
CA VAL A 244 -12.38 6.56 -21.52
C VAL A 244 -11.06 5.80 -21.49
N GLY A 245 -10.82 5.07 -20.41
CA GLY A 245 -9.59 4.30 -20.29
C GLY A 245 -9.51 3.15 -21.28
N GLY A 246 -10.61 2.39 -21.48
CA GLY A 246 -10.69 1.33 -22.49
C GLY A 246 -10.42 1.85 -23.89
N PHE A 247 -11.15 2.87 -24.33
CA PHE A 247 -10.95 3.49 -25.65
C PHE A 247 -9.50 3.93 -25.91
N LEU A 248 -8.86 4.56 -24.92
CA LEU A 248 -7.46 4.97 -25.05
C LEU A 248 -6.48 3.79 -25.08
N THR A 249 -6.79 2.74 -24.34
CA THR A 249 -6.00 1.49 -24.31
C THR A 249 -6.11 0.75 -25.64
N ASP A 250 -7.32 0.58 -26.17
CA ASP A 250 -7.57 -0.06 -27.47
C ASP A 250 -6.88 0.72 -28.59
N TRP A 251 -7.03 2.04 -28.60
CA TRP A 251 -6.32 2.88 -29.57
C TRP A 251 -4.79 2.73 -29.48
N THR A 252 -4.26 2.62 -28.25
CA THR A 252 -2.80 2.45 -28.06
C THR A 252 -2.35 1.08 -28.51
N ASN A 253 -3.08 0.02 -28.19
CA ASN A 253 -2.72 -1.35 -28.54
C ASN A 253 -2.91 -1.61 -30.04
N ASP A 254 -4.08 -1.31 -30.57
CA ASP A 254 -4.46 -1.70 -31.94
C ASP A 254 -3.85 -0.73 -32.95
N THR A 255 -4.07 0.57 -32.79
CA THR A 255 -3.62 1.54 -33.79
C THR A 255 -2.16 1.89 -33.63
N LEU A 256 -1.70 2.30 -32.42
CA LEU A 256 -0.33 2.77 -32.23
C LEU A 256 0.67 1.63 -32.35
N PHE A 257 0.47 0.56 -31.59
CA PHE A 257 1.40 -0.59 -31.60
C PHE A 257 1.08 -1.58 -32.73
N GLY A 258 -0.19 -1.98 -32.89
CA GLY A 258 -0.61 -3.01 -33.83
C GLY A 258 -0.44 -2.59 -35.30
N GLU A 259 -0.88 -1.38 -35.66
CA GLU A 259 -0.83 -0.92 -37.06
C GLU A 259 0.43 -0.12 -37.41
N TRP A 260 0.97 0.69 -36.49
CA TRP A 260 2.05 1.63 -36.85
C TRP A 260 3.43 1.16 -36.42
N ILE A 261 3.63 0.87 -35.12
CA ILE A 261 4.98 0.63 -34.57
C ILE A 261 5.50 -0.77 -34.94
N VAL A 262 4.73 -1.82 -34.71
CA VAL A 262 5.17 -3.20 -34.93
C VAL A 262 5.38 -3.48 -36.42
N PRO A 263 4.41 -3.19 -37.34
CA PRO A 263 4.61 -3.42 -38.77
C PRO A 263 5.69 -2.50 -39.35
N GLY A 264 5.75 -1.23 -38.90
CA GLY A 264 6.79 -0.30 -39.32
C GLY A 264 8.19 -0.75 -38.96
N ALA A 265 8.38 -1.22 -37.70
CA ALA A 265 9.66 -1.76 -37.26
C ALA A 265 10.05 -3.05 -38.00
N ARG A 266 9.10 -3.93 -38.26
CA ARG A 266 9.32 -5.17 -39.03
C ARG A 266 9.78 -4.84 -40.46
N THR A 267 9.05 -3.99 -41.17
CA THR A 267 9.39 -3.54 -42.53
C THR A 267 10.76 -2.86 -42.58
N LEU A 268 11.09 -2.05 -41.59
CA LEU A 268 12.37 -1.37 -41.50
C LEU A 268 13.53 -2.35 -41.34
N LEU A 269 13.39 -3.34 -40.44
CA LEU A 269 14.41 -4.36 -40.19
C LEU A 269 14.58 -5.30 -41.39
N GLU A 270 13.51 -5.66 -42.10
CA GLU A 270 13.53 -6.46 -43.32
C GLU A 270 14.24 -5.71 -44.45
N ASN A 271 13.96 -4.42 -44.61
CA ASN A 271 14.65 -3.56 -45.64
C ASN A 271 16.16 -3.41 -45.38
N ILE A 272 16.60 -3.50 -44.15
CA ILE A 272 18.03 -3.49 -43.77
C ILE A 272 18.63 -4.90 -43.90
N HIS A 273 17.88 -5.92 -44.34
CA HIS A 273 18.32 -7.31 -44.42
C HIS A 273 18.82 -7.86 -43.08
N CYS A 274 18.12 -7.53 -41.98
CA CYS A 274 18.45 -8.01 -40.67
C CYS A 274 18.23 -9.52 -40.56
N ALA A 275 19.04 -10.22 -39.76
CA ALA A 275 18.85 -11.66 -39.56
C ALA A 275 17.47 -11.93 -38.91
N GLY A 276 16.71 -12.94 -39.35
CA GLY A 276 15.37 -13.21 -38.95
C GLY A 276 15.21 -13.36 -37.42
N TRP A 277 16.14 -14.04 -36.75
CA TRP A 277 16.15 -14.15 -35.30
C TRP A 277 16.24 -12.79 -34.57
N LEU A 278 17.00 -11.85 -35.13
CA LEU A 278 17.16 -10.51 -34.55
C LEU A 278 15.91 -9.67 -34.80
N THR A 279 15.28 -9.81 -35.96
CA THR A 279 13.98 -9.18 -36.26
C THR A 279 12.91 -9.69 -35.28
N GLY A 280 12.80 -10.99 -35.04
CA GLY A 280 11.90 -11.58 -34.05
C GLY A 280 12.19 -11.07 -32.63
N LEU A 281 13.46 -11.04 -32.20
CA LEU A 281 13.82 -10.52 -30.90
C LEU A 281 13.43 -9.05 -30.72
N VAL A 282 13.71 -8.20 -31.71
CA VAL A 282 13.43 -6.75 -31.62
C VAL A 282 11.93 -6.48 -31.72
N VAL A 283 11.24 -7.09 -32.68
CA VAL A 283 9.81 -6.83 -32.91
C VAL A 283 8.94 -7.55 -31.89
N ASP A 284 9.08 -8.86 -31.78
CA ASP A 284 8.17 -9.68 -30.98
C ASP A 284 8.61 -9.73 -29.50
N GLY A 285 9.90 -9.68 -29.20
CA GLY A 285 10.42 -9.67 -27.84
C GLY A 285 10.43 -8.26 -27.21
N ILE A 286 11.01 -7.27 -27.88
CA ILE A 286 11.23 -5.94 -27.30
C ILE A 286 10.03 -5.01 -27.55
N ILE A 287 9.68 -4.77 -28.83
CA ILE A 287 8.64 -3.78 -29.17
C ILE A 287 7.28 -4.21 -28.70
N SER A 288 6.88 -5.47 -28.94
CA SER A 288 5.61 -6.00 -28.48
C SER A 288 5.55 -6.08 -26.95
N GLY A 289 6.68 -6.45 -26.29
CA GLY A 289 6.77 -6.43 -24.83
C GLY A 289 6.64 -5.02 -24.21
N VAL A 290 7.24 -4.01 -24.84
CA VAL A 290 7.06 -2.59 -24.44
C VAL A 290 5.63 -2.14 -24.75
N GLY A 291 5.06 -2.55 -25.88
CA GLY A 291 3.70 -2.27 -26.30
C GLY A 291 2.67 -2.77 -25.25
N ALA A 292 2.82 -4.00 -24.81
CA ALA A 292 1.95 -4.57 -23.78
C ALA A 292 1.96 -3.76 -22.46
N VAL A 293 3.11 -3.19 -22.08
CA VAL A 293 3.18 -2.31 -20.91
C VAL A 293 2.54 -0.95 -21.15
N LEU A 294 2.91 -0.31 -22.27
CA LEU A 294 2.43 1.03 -22.60
C LEU A 294 0.94 1.04 -22.95
N GLY A 295 0.40 -0.07 -23.46
CA GLY A 295 -1.01 -0.25 -23.72
C GLY A 295 -1.88 -0.06 -22.49
N PHE A 296 -1.44 -0.50 -21.32
CA PHE A 296 -2.16 -0.31 -20.05
C PHE A 296 -1.99 1.06 -19.40
N VAL A 297 -1.01 1.84 -19.82
CA VAL A 297 -0.72 3.15 -19.19
C VAL A 297 -1.90 4.13 -19.29
N PRO A 298 -2.60 4.29 -20.44
CA PRO A 298 -3.72 5.22 -20.52
C PRO A 298 -4.83 4.92 -19.51
N GLN A 299 -5.25 3.67 -19.40
CA GLN A 299 -6.25 3.22 -18.45
C GLN A 299 -5.84 3.51 -17.00
N MET A 300 -4.57 3.25 -16.68
CA MET A 300 -4.00 3.52 -15.37
C MET A 300 -3.94 5.01 -15.05
N LEU A 301 -3.61 5.86 -16.03
CA LEU A 301 -3.59 7.32 -15.84
C LEU A 301 -4.98 7.87 -15.54
N VAL A 302 -6.02 7.40 -16.24
CA VAL A 302 -7.41 7.78 -15.97
C VAL A 302 -7.80 7.35 -14.55
N LEU A 303 -7.47 6.13 -14.14
CA LEU A 303 -7.70 5.66 -12.78
C LEU A 303 -6.99 6.54 -11.74
N PHE A 304 -5.75 6.92 -11.97
CA PHE A 304 -4.99 7.78 -11.06
C PHE A 304 -5.57 9.19 -10.95
N ILE A 305 -6.16 9.74 -12.02
CA ILE A 305 -6.88 11.01 -11.95
C ILE A 305 -8.03 10.93 -10.94
N PHE A 306 -8.88 9.90 -11.06
CA PHE A 306 -10.01 9.74 -10.15
C PHE A 306 -9.55 9.47 -8.70
N LEU A 307 -8.56 8.61 -8.51
CA LEU A 307 -8.03 8.35 -7.18
C LEU A 307 -7.41 9.60 -6.54
N ALA A 308 -6.64 10.38 -7.30
CA ALA A 308 -6.06 11.64 -6.83
C ALA A 308 -7.16 12.66 -6.50
N PHE A 309 -8.23 12.71 -7.29
CA PHE A 309 -9.40 13.54 -7.01
C PHE A 309 -10.09 13.15 -5.70
N LEU A 310 -10.42 11.85 -5.51
CA LEU A 310 -11.08 11.33 -4.32
C LEU A 310 -10.23 11.51 -3.05
N GLU A 311 -8.92 11.36 -3.17
CA GLU A 311 -7.97 11.58 -2.09
C GLU A 311 -7.92 13.08 -1.72
N SER A 312 -7.72 13.94 -2.72
CA SER A 312 -7.59 15.38 -2.51
C SER A 312 -8.88 16.04 -2.02
N CYS A 313 -10.06 15.57 -2.43
CA CYS A 313 -11.32 16.12 -1.92
C CYS A 313 -11.67 15.67 -0.49
N GLY A 314 -10.90 14.72 0.10
CA GLY A 314 -11.10 14.21 1.46
C GLY A 314 -12.11 13.06 1.57
N TYR A 315 -12.60 12.49 0.46
CA TYR A 315 -13.56 11.38 0.47
C TYR A 315 -12.95 10.08 1.00
N MET A 316 -11.67 9.81 0.69
CA MET A 316 -10.97 8.59 1.12
C MET A 316 -10.86 8.48 2.65
N SER A 317 -10.70 9.59 3.35
CA SER A 317 -10.68 9.63 4.82
C SER A 317 -12.00 9.16 5.43
N ARG A 318 -13.14 9.52 4.82
CA ARG A 318 -14.48 9.11 5.27
C ARG A 318 -14.70 7.62 5.10
N ILE A 319 -14.25 7.09 3.97
CA ILE A 319 -14.33 5.64 3.71
C ILE A 319 -13.50 4.88 4.73
N ALA A 320 -12.27 5.32 5.01
CA ALA A 320 -11.43 4.72 6.03
C ALA A 320 -12.11 4.73 7.41
N PHE A 321 -12.77 5.83 7.78
CA PHE A 321 -13.52 5.94 9.02
C PHE A 321 -14.70 4.95 9.10
N ILE A 322 -15.48 4.82 8.01
CA ILE A 322 -16.60 3.90 7.96
C ILE A 322 -16.14 2.46 8.06
N MET A 323 -15.07 2.13 7.35
CA MET A 323 -14.54 0.76 7.26
C MET A 323 -13.76 0.34 8.50
N ASP A 324 -13.27 1.28 9.33
CA ASP A 324 -12.52 0.97 10.55
C ASP A 324 -13.30 0.06 11.49
N ARG A 325 -14.59 0.31 11.67
CA ARG A 325 -15.48 -0.52 12.50
C ARG A 325 -15.53 -1.99 12.05
N ILE A 326 -15.43 -2.23 10.72
CA ILE A 326 -15.50 -3.56 10.13
C ILE A 326 -14.13 -4.23 10.22
N PHE A 327 -13.06 -3.52 9.81
CA PHE A 327 -11.72 -4.06 9.72
C PHE A 327 -11.10 -4.37 11.08
N ARG A 328 -11.39 -3.58 12.11
CA ARG A 328 -10.95 -3.88 13.49
C ARG A 328 -11.40 -5.22 13.99
N LYS A 329 -12.60 -5.67 13.63
CA LYS A 329 -13.09 -7.01 14.01
C LYS A 329 -12.20 -8.12 13.46
N PHE A 330 -11.54 -7.89 12.35
CA PHE A 330 -10.64 -8.84 11.69
C PHE A 330 -9.16 -8.60 12.03
N GLY A 331 -8.86 -7.66 12.93
CA GLY A 331 -7.49 -7.37 13.36
C GLY A 331 -6.69 -6.47 12.43
N LEU A 332 -7.35 -5.78 11.50
CA LEU A 332 -6.77 -4.78 10.60
C LEU A 332 -7.27 -3.39 10.99
N SER A 333 -6.48 -2.35 10.74
CA SER A 333 -6.91 -0.96 10.92
C SER A 333 -7.82 -0.52 9.78
N GLY A 334 -8.70 0.45 10.00
CA GLY A 334 -9.55 1.00 8.95
C GLY A 334 -8.76 1.63 7.80
N LYS A 335 -7.56 2.13 8.08
CA LYS A 335 -6.63 2.63 7.05
C LYS A 335 -6.20 1.54 6.06
N SER A 336 -6.22 0.26 6.46
CA SER A 336 -5.89 -0.88 5.59
C SER A 336 -6.86 -1.06 4.42
N PHE A 337 -8.07 -0.54 4.54
CA PHE A 337 -9.05 -0.61 3.46
C PHE A 337 -8.66 0.20 2.23
N ILE A 338 -8.03 1.37 2.42
CA ILE A 338 -7.60 2.24 1.31
C ILE A 338 -6.62 1.53 0.36
N PRO A 339 -5.51 0.93 0.83
CA PRO A 339 -4.64 0.10 0.01
C PRO A 339 -5.36 -1.03 -0.73
N MET A 340 -6.26 -1.74 -0.06
CA MET A 340 -7.00 -2.86 -0.65
C MET A 340 -7.96 -2.39 -1.75
N LEU A 341 -8.61 -1.26 -1.53
CA LEU A 341 -9.48 -0.64 -2.51
C LEU A 341 -8.71 -0.22 -3.76
N ILE A 342 -7.63 0.53 -3.59
CA ILE A 342 -6.76 0.93 -4.71
C ILE A 342 -6.19 -0.31 -5.41
N GLY A 343 -5.88 -1.36 -4.63
CA GLY A 343 -5.39 -2.65 -5.11
C GLY A 343 -6.36 -3.39 -6.02
N SER A 344 -7.68 -3.16 -5.89
CA SER A 344 -8.67 -3.74 -6.82
C SER A 344 -8.58 -3.15 -8.23
N GLY A 345 -8.06 -1.94 -8.39
CA GLY A 345 -7.69 -1.40 -9.71
C GLY A 345 -6.31 -1.90 -10.14
N CYS A 346 -5.29 -1.64 -9.33
CA CYS A 346 -3.92 -2.10 -9.58
C CYS A 346 -3.17 -2.36 -8.26
N GLY A 347 -2.49 -3.50 -8.17
CA GLY A 347 -1.74 -3.90 -6.97
C GLY A 347 -0.56 -2.98 -6.64
N VAL A 348 0.08 -2.35 -7.63
CA VAL A 348 1.24 -1.47 -7.43
C VAL A 348 0.89 -0.25 -6.57
N PRO A 349 -0.04 0.63 -7.00
CA PRO A 349 -0.45 1.77 -6.18
C PRO A 349 -1.17 1.34 -4.90
N GLY A 350 -1.88 0.21 -4.91
CA GLY A 350 -2.48 -0.36 -3.70
C GLY A 350 -1.45 -0.64 -2.62
N VAL A 351 -0.37 -1.34 -2.94
CA VAL A 351 0.73 -1.59 -2.00
C VAL A 351 1.41 -0.29 -1.58
N MET A 352 1.64 0.65 -2.50
CA MET A 352 2.24 1.94 -2.17
C MET A 352 1.39 2.80 -1.22
N ALA A 353 0.07 2.70 -1.32
CA ALA A 353 -0.85 3.41 -0.42
C ALA A 353 -0.76 2.93 1.03
N SER A 354 -0.18 1.76 1.31
CA SER A 354 0.05 1.27 2.67
C SER A 354 0.95 2.18 3.52
N ARG A 355 1.67 3.13 2.91
CA ARG A 355 2.47 4.15 3.61
C ARG A 355 1.63 5.03 4.55
N THR A 356 0.34 5.17 4.28
CA THR A 356 -0.58 5.92 5.14
C THR A 356 -0.90 5.22 6.46
N ILE A 357 -0.44 3.98 6.64
CA ILE A 357 -0.66 3.18 7.85
C ILE A 357 0.53 3.39 8.79
N GLU A 358 0.27 3.98 9.93
CA GLU A 358 1.28 4.36 10.92
C GLU A 358 1.91 3.15 11.61
N ASN A 359 1.08 2.19 12.02
CA ASN A 359 1.55 0.99 12.70
C ASN A 359 2.27 0.06 11.72
N ASP A 360 3.57 -0.18 11.92
CA ASP A 360 4.42 -1.00 11.05
C ASP A 360 3.90 -2.44 10.89
N ARG A 361 3.30 -3.00 11.93
CA ARG A 361 2.70 -4.33 11.92
C ARG A 361 1.45 -4.37 11.03
N ASP A 362 0.51 -3.43 11.21
CA ASP A 362 -0.72 -3.33 10.41
C ASP A 362 -0.36 -3.02 8.95
N ARG A 363 0.68 -2.20 8.72
CA ARG A 363 1.22 -1.92 7.39
C ARG A 363 1.73 -3.18 6.72
N LYS A 364 2.56 -3.98 7.40
CA LYS A 364 3.07 -5.26 6.85
C LYS A 364 1.96 -6.24 6.54
N MET A 365 0.98 -6.40 7.45
CA MET A 365 -0.19 -7.24 7.21
C MET A 365 -0.98 -6.77 5.99
N THR A 366 -1.20 -5.47 5.86
CA THR A 366 -1.90 -4.88 4.72
C THR A 366 -1.15 -5.11 3.41
N ILE A 367 0.17 -4.88 3.38
CA ILE A 367 0.99 -5.16 2.18
C ILE A 367 0.86 -6.61 1.74
N MET A 368 0.86 -7.56 2.67
CA MET A 368 0.75 -8.99 2.38
C MET A 368 -0.60 -9.39 1.82
N THR A 369 -1.68 -8.70 2.19
CA THR A 369 -3.06 -9.09 1.87
C THR A 369 -3.70 -8.23 0.79
N THR A 370 -3.19 -7.03 0.51
CA THR A 370 -3.76 -6.09 -0.47
C THR A 370 -3.92 -6.70 -1.87
N THR A 371 -3.01 -7.56 -2.29
CA THR A 371 -3.01 -8.15 -3.63
C THR A 371 -3.94 -9.36 -3.79
N PHE A 372 -4.63 -9.79 -2.75
CA PHE A 372 -5.64 -10.85 -2.86
C PHE A 372 -6.93 -10.37 -3.54
N VAL A 373 -7.25 -9.09 -3.47
CA VAL A 373 -8.34 -8.54 -4.27
C VAL A 373 -8.00 -8.64 -5.75
N PRO A 374 -8.93 -9.13 -6.60
CA PRO A 374 -8.71 -9.12 -8.04
C PRO A 374 -8.46 -7.70 -8.57
N CYS A 375 -7.35 -7.50 -9.27
CA CYS A 375 -7.07 -6.25 -9.99
C CYS A 375 -7.47 -6.39 -11.46
N GLY A 376 -7.47 -5.28 -12.22
CA GLY A 376 -7.81 -5.26 -13.65
C GLY A 376 -7.08 -6.32 -14.48
N ALA A 377 -5.78 -6.51 -14.24
CA ALA A 377 -4.95 -7.52 -14.90
C ALA A 377 -5.36 -8.99 -14.63
N LYS A 378 -6.19 -9.25 -13.62
CA LYS A 378 -6.72 -10.59 -13.33
C LYS A 378 -8.07 -10.85 -14.01
N LEU A 379 -8.74 -9.82 -14.55
CA LEU A 379 -10.03 -9.94 -15.21
C LEU A 379 -9.99 -10.85 -16.45
N PRO A 380 -8.97 -10.78 -17.33
CA PRO A 380 -8.83 -11.69 -18.45
C PRO A 380 -8.81 -13.17 -18.04
N ILE A 381 -8.12 -13.52 -16.95
CA ILE A 381 -8.10 -14.89 -16.44
C ILE A 381 -9.49 -15.33 -15.96
N ILE A 382 -10.21 -14.41 -15.29
CA ILE A 382 -11.58 -14.69 -14.84
C ILE A 382 -12.51 -14.91 -16.03
N ALA A 383 -12.41 -14.06 -17.07
CA ALA A 383 -13.19 -14.16 -18.28
C ALA A 383 -12.89 -15.46 -19.05
N LEU A 384 -11.61 -15.81 -19.22
CA LEU A 384 -11.16 -17.04 -19.84
C LEU A 384 -11.79 -18.29 -19.18
N ILE A 385 -11.68 -18.38 -17.85
CA ILE A 385 -12.20 -19.54 -17.12
C ILE A 385 -13.73 -19.55 -17.10
N ALA A 386 -14.37 -18.39 -16.95
CA ALA A 386 -15.83 -18.28 -17.00
C ALA A 386 -16.39 -18.66 -18.38
N GLY A 387 -15.74 -18.25 -19.46
CA GLY A 387 -16.13 -18.57 -20.84
C GLY A 387 -15.90 -20.03 -21.17
N ALA A 388 -14.69 -20.55 -20.94
CA ALA A 388 -14.30 -21.90 -21.33
C ALA A 388 -15.07 -23.01 -20.59
N PHE A 389 -15.41 -22.82 -19.30
CA PHE A 389 -15.95 -23.89 -18.45
C PHE A 389 -17.33 -23.62 -17.86
N PHE A 390 -17.76 -22.37 -17.77
CA PHE A 390 -18.98 -22.00 -17.05
C PHE A 390 -19.97 -21.18 -17.88
N HIS A 391 -19.93 -21.32 -19.20
CA HIS A 391 -20.86 -20.68 -20.16
C HIS A 391 -20.97 -19.16 -19.93
N ASN A 392 -19.86 -18.51 -19.69
CA ASN A 392 -19.77 -17.06 -19.42
C ASN A 392 -20.62 -16.61 -18.23
N SER A 393 -20.72 -17.47 -17.21
CA SER A 393 -21.53 -17.20 -16.03
C SER A 393 -20.89 -16.10 -15.16
N GLY A 394 -21.63 -15.02 -14.90
CA GLY A 394 -21.21 -13.95 -14.00
C GLY A 394 -20.91 -14.39 -12.56
N TRP A 395 -21.42 -15.55 -12.15
CA TRP A 395 -21.14 -16.11 -10.82
C TRP A 395 -19.65 -16.41 -10.59
N VAL A 396 -18.90 -16.74 -11.63
CA VAL A 396 -17.45 -17.01 -11.52
C VAL A 396 -16.72 -15.72 -11.12
N ALA A 397 -17.05 -14.59 -11.74
CA ALA A 397 -16.46 -13.31 -11.40
C ALA A 397 -16.81 -12.90 -9.95
N TRP A 398 -18.09 -13.01 -9.56
CA TRP A 398 -18.50 -12.75 -8.18
C TRP A 398 -17.75 -13.63 -7.17
N SER A 399 -17.68 -14.93 -7.43
CA SER A 399 -16.97 -15.87 -6.55
C SER A 399 -15.50 -15.54 -6.41
N ALA A 400 -14.83 -15.09 -7.46
CA ALA A 400 -13.43 -14.67 -7.44
C ALA A 400 -13.20 -13.50 -6.45
N TYR A 401 -14.06 -12.48 -6.49
CA TYR A 401 -14.00 -11.37 -5.53
C TYR A 401 -14.27 -11.83 -4.10
N PHE A 402 -15.28 -12.68 -3.89
CA PHE A 402 -15.56 -13.23 -2.56
C PHE A 402 -14.40 -14.06 -2.00
N VAL A 403 -13.75 -14.87 -2.83
CA VAL A 403 -12.56 -15.64 -2.43
C VAL A 403 -11.41 -14.71 -2.02
N GLY A 404 -11.19 -13.63 -2.78
CA GLY A 404 -10.17 -12.62 -2.44
C GLY A 404 -10.46 -11.95 -1.09
N VAL A 405 -11.69 -11.50 -0.86
CA VAL A 405 -12.12 -10.88 0.40
C VAL A 405 -12.04 -11.88 1.57
N ALA A 406 -12.50 -13.11 1.37
CA ALA A 406 -12.40 -14.16 2.38
C ALA A 406 -10.94 -14.46 2.74
N ALA A 407 -10.04 -14.50 1.76
CA ALA A 407 -8.61 -14.69 1.99
C ALA A 407 -8.01 -13.55 2.82
N ILE A 408 -8.42 -12.29 2.59
CA ILE A 408 -8.00 -11.14 3.40
C ILE A 408 -8.46 -11.29 4.85
N ILE A 409 -9.74 -11.57 5.06
CA ILE A 409 -10.34 -11.72 6.39
C ILE A 409 -9.66 -12.85 7.16
N CYS A 410 -9.56 -14.03 6.56
CA CYS A 410 -8.92 -15.19 7.17
C CYS A 410 -7.45 -14.93 7.48
N SER A 411 -6.72 -14.31 6.55
CA SER A 411 -5.32 -13.94 6.75
C SER A 411 -5.16 -12.93 7.89
N GLY A 412 -6.01 -11.90 7.94
CA GLY A 412 -6.02 -10.92 9.03
C GLY A 412 -6.20 -11.58 10.40
N ILE A 413 -7.21 -12.48 10.53
CA ILE A 413 -7.48 -13.20 11.77
C ILE A 413 -6.33 -14.13 12.16
N ILE A 414 -5.79 -14.90 11.21
CA ILE A 414 -4.70 -15.87 11.48
C ILE A 414 -3.41 -15.14 11.82
N LEU A 415 -3.02 -14.15 11.03
CA LEU A 415 -1.78 -13.40 11.26
C LEU A 415 -1.81 -12.66 12.61
N LYS A 416 -2.93 -12.02 12.96
CA LYS A 416 -3.09 -11.37 14.29
C LYS A 416 -2.82 -12.33 15.45
N LYS A 417 -3.15 -13.60 15.31
CA LYS A 417 -2.95 -14.65 16.34
C LYS A 417 -1.53 -15.20 16.38
N THR A 418 -0.65 -14.79 15.48
CA THR A 418 0.75 -15.18 15.50
C THR A 418 1.57 -14.23 16.37
N LYS A 419 2.65 -14.73 16.98
CA LYS A 419 3.55 -13.90 17.82
C LYS A 419 4.16 -12.71 17.06
N MET A 420 4.30 -12.81 15.74
CA MET A 420 4.92 -11.78 14.89
C MET A 420 4.01 -10.57 14.68
N PHE A 421 2.69 -10.79 14.73
CA PHE A 421 1.67 -9.77 14.45
C PHE A 421 0.67 -9.60 15.62
N ALA A 422 0.99 -10.17 16.80
CA ALA A 422 0.15 -10.05 17.98
C ALA A 422 0.12 -8.60 18.49
N GLY A 423 -1.03 -8.15 18.99
CA GLY A 423 -1.29 -6.84 19.56
C GLY A 423 -2.60 -6.24 19.03
N GLU A 424 -3.03 -5.15 19.61
CA GLU A 424 -4.22 -4.44 19.17
C GLU A 424 -3.93 -3.57 17.94
N PRO A 425 -4.87 -3.48 16.98
CA PRO A 425 -4.76 -2.54 15.86
C PRO A 425 -4.71 -1.11 16.40
N ALA A 426 -3.89 -0.27 15.79
CA ALA A 426 -3.77 1.13 16.19
C ALA A 426 -5.15 1.81 16.25
N PRO A 427 -5.45 2.61 17.27
CA PRO A 427 -6.71 3.34 17.34
C PRO A 427 -6.80 4.29 16.15
N PHE A 428 -7.93 4.22 15.44
CA PHE A 428 -8.18 5.12 14.33
C PHE A 428 -8.72 6.44 14.87
N VAL A 429 -7.81 7.37 15.12
CA VAL A 429 -8.15 8.75 15.47
C VAL A 429 -7.81 9.61 14.27
N MET A 430 -8.78 9.94 13.46
CA MET A 430 -8.61 10.83 12.33
C MET A 430 -9.74 11.85 12.30
N GLU A 431 -9.40 13.13 12.35
CA GLU A 431 -10.34 14.18 12.04
C GLU A 431 -10.65 14.13 10.54
N LEU A 432 -11.93 14.26 10.21
CA LEU A 432 -12.34 14.30 8.82
C LEU A 432 -12.00 15.69 8.26
N PRO A 433 -11.07 15.81 7.28
CA PRO A 433 -10.74 17.10 6.70
C PRO A 433 -11.98 17.68 6.01
N ALA A 434 -12.15 19.01 6.02
CA ALA A 434 -13.25 19.65 5.31
C ALA A 434 -13.20 19.32 3.80
N TYR A 435 -14.37 19.14 3.17
CA TYR A 435 -14.40 18.97 1.71
C TYR A 435 -13.90 20.22 1.02
N HIS A 436 -13.02 20.04 0.06
CA HIS A 436 -12.57 21.11 -0.82
C HIS A 436 -12.40 20.60 -2.25
N TRP A 437 -12.61 21.48 -3.20
CA TRP A 437 -12.36 21.15 -4.59
C TRP A 437 -10.85 21.12 -4.83
N PRO A 438 -10.30 20.00 -5.33
CA PRO A 438 -8.89 19.94 -5.65
C PRO A 438 -8.57 20.81 -6.87
N THR A 439 -7.39 21.40 -6.87
CA THR A 439 -6.92 22.11 -8.06
C THR A 439 -6.54 21.13 -9.15
N VAL A 440 -6.94 21.41 -10.37
CA VAL A 440 -6.64 20.55 -11.55
C VAL A 440 -5.14 20.28 -11.66
N GLY A 441 -4.29 21.29 -11.41
CA GLY A 441 -2.84 21.15 -11.46
C GLY A 441 -2.30 20.11 -10.46
N ASN A 442 -2.83 20.07 -9.23
CA ASN A 442 -2.40 19.09 -8.22
C ASN A 442 -2.84 17.66 -8.59
N VAL A 443 -4.05 17.50 -9.12
CA VAL A 443 -4.55 16.19 -9.57
C VAL A 443 -3.69 15.67 -10.73
N LEU A 444 -3.42 16.51 -11.75
CA LEU A 444 -2.60 16.12 -12.90
C LEU A 444 -1.14 15.84 -12.50
N ARG A 445 -0.57 16.62 -11.58
CA ARG A 445 0.79 16.36 -11.07
C ARG A 445 0.84 15.01 -10.33
N SER A 446 -0.10 14.75 -9.45
CA SER A 446 -0.18 13.48 -8.71
C SER A 446 -0.38 12.29 -9.66
N MET A 447 -1.23 12.43 -10.67
CA MET A 447 -1.41 11.44 -11.74
C MET A 447 -0.09 11.17 -12.46
N TRP A 448 0.61 12.23 -12.91
CA TRP A 448 1.86 12.09 -13.66
C TRP A 448 2.98 11.46 -12.83
N GLU A 449 3.16 11.88 -11.57
CA GLU A 449 4.18 11.31 -10.68
C GLU A 449 3.95 9.81 -10.44
N ARG A 450 2.70 9.39 -10.23
CA ARG A 450 2.34 7.98 -10.06
C ARG A 450 2.52 7.21 -11.38
N GLY A 451 2.04 7.75 -12.48
CA GLY A 451 2.16 7.16 -13.81
C GLY A 451 3.61 7.01 -14.26
N TRP A 452 4.42 8.06 -14.12
CA TRP A 452 5.85 8.01 -14.47
C TRP A 452 6.63 7.01 -13.60
N SER A 453 6.32 6.97 -12.31
CA SER A 453 6.92 5.98 -11.41
C SER A 453 6.56 4.54 -11.82
N PHE A 454 5.34 4.31 -12.32
CA PHE A 454 4.92 3.03 -12.87
C PHE A 454 5.69 2.70 -14.15
N ILE A 455 5.69 3.58 -15.15
CA ILE A 455 6.37 3.38 -16.45
C ILE A 455 7.85 3.06 -16.23
N LYS A 456 8.55 3.85 -15.41
CA LYS A 456 9.99 3.67 -15.17
C LYS A 456 10.33 2.34 -14.50
N LYS A 457 9.50 1.89 -13.56
CA LYS A 457 9.80 0.68 -12.77
C LYS A 457 9.23 -0.59 -13.39
N ALA A 458 7.99 -0.55 -13.83
CA ALA A 458 7.37 -1.69 -14.46
C ALA A 458 7.96 -1.96 -15.85
N GLY A 459 8.18 -0.91 -16.64
CA GLY A 459 8.71 -1.03 -17.99
C GLY A 459 10.05 -1.75 -18.06
N THR A 460 11.00 -1.44 -17.17
CA THR A 460 12.32 -2.10 -17.19
C THR A 460 12.24 -3.58 -16.81
N ILE A 461 11.47 -3.93 -15.80
CA ILE A 461 11.35 -5.32 -15.33
C ILE A 461 10.58 -6.15 -16.35
N ILE A 462 9.48 -5.62 -16.87
CA ILE A 462 8.64 -6.34 -17.84
C ILE A 462 9.39 -6.50 -19.15
N LEU A 463 10.08 -5.46 -19.65
CA LEU A 463 10.92 -5.56 -20.84
C LEU A 463 11.98 -6.67 -20.73
N LEU A 464 12.71 -6.72 -19.61
CA LEU A 464 13.69 -7.78 -19.39
C LEU A 464 13.02 -9.16 -19.37
N SER A 465 11.86 -9.25 -18.73
CA SER A 465 11.12 -10.52 -18.61
C SER A 465 10.56 -10.98 -19.96
N THR A 466 10.08 -10.07 -20.81
CA THR A 466 9.57 -10.43 -22.15
C THR A 466 10.70 -10.89 -23.07
N ILE A 467 11.87 -10.27 -23.01
CA ILE A 467 13.06 -10.73 -23.74
C ILE A 467 13.46 -12.14 -23.29
N VAL A 468 13.48 -12.40 -21.96
CA VAL A 468 13.82 -13.71 -21.42
C VAL A 468 12.78 -14.76 -21.84
N LEU A 469 11.48 -14.43 -21.76
CA LEU A 469 10.41 -15.34 -22.20
C LEU A 469 10.50 -15.63 -23.70
N TRP A 470 10.68 -14.60 -24.53
CA TRP A 470 10.85 -14.77 -25.96
C TRP A 470 12.00 -15.75 -26.26
N PHE A 471 13.14 -15.57 -25.58
CA PHE A 471 14.28 -16.48 -25.72
C PHE A 471 13.91 -17.90 -25.29
N LEU A 472 13.29 -18.10 -24.15
CA LEU A 472 12.91 -19.42 -23.63
C LEU A 472 11.86 -20.13 -24.50
N MET A 473 11.03 -19.38 -25.23
CA MET A 473 10.00 -19.92 -26.12
C MET A 473 10.56 -20.28 -27.50
N ASN A 474 11.47 -19.45 -28.04
CA ASN A 474 11.95 -19.62 -29.41
C ASN A 474 13.23 -20.48 -29.51
N PHE A 475 13.92 -20.74 -28.41
CA PHE A 475 15.11 -21.58 -28.38
C PHE A 475 14.83 -22.92 -27.71
N GLY A 476 15.44 -23.98 -28.23
CA GLY A 476 15.26 -25.32 -27.71
C GLY A 476 16.25 -26.31 -28.31
N TRP A 477 15.96 -27.61 -28.16
CA TRP A 477 16.78 -28.68 -28.68
C TRP A 477 16.02 -29.41 -29.82
N SER A 478 16.31 -29.09 -31.06
CA SER A 478 15.82 -29.83 -32.22
C SER A 478 16.86 -30.86 -32.65
N ASN A 479 16.49 -32.13 -32.75
CA ASN A 479 17.38 -33.22 -33.15
C ASN A 479 18.71 -33.30 -32.37
N GLY A 480 18.71 -32.94 -31.08
CA GLY A 480 19.90 -32.96 -30.22
C GLY A 480 20.85 -31.78 -30.37
N THR A 481 20.57 -30.82 -31.23
CA THR A 481 21.30 -29.55 -31.36
C THR A 481 20.50 -28.41 -30.73
N PHE A 482 21.17 -27.58 -29.96
CA PHE A 482 20.56 -26.37 -29.38
C PHE A 482 20.54 -25.27 -30.44
N GLY A 483 19.39 -24.69 -30.69
CA GLY A 483 19.21 -23.62 -31.65
C GLY A 483 17.84 -22.97 -31.57
N MET A 484 17.60 -22.03 -32.48
CA MET A 484 16.28 -21.44 -32.66
C MET A 484 15.36 -22.47 -33.29
N LEU A 485 14.15 -22.64 -32.74
CA LEU A 485 13.11 -23.48 -33.27
C LEU A 485 12.36 -22.74 -34.37
N ASP A 486 12.11 -23.42 -35.48
CA ASP A 486 11.31 -22.87 -36.55
C ASP A 486 9.87 -23.35 -36.38
N PHE A 487 8.96 -22.40 -36.23
CA PHE A 487 7.51 -22.68 -36.08
C PHE A 487 6.74 -22.31 -37.35
N ASP A 488 7.41 -21.72 -38.37
CA ASP A 488 6.76 -21.27 -39.59
C ASP A 488 6.14 -22.44 -40.37
N GLY A 489 4.87 -22.32 -40.69
CA GLY A 489 4.13 -23.33 -41.45
C GLY A 489 3.75 -24.61 -40.68
N LEU A 490 4.01 -24.68 -39.38
CA LEU A 490 3.59 -25.81 -38.55
C LEU A 490 2.20 -25.57 -37.98
N GLU A 491 1.31 -26.56 -38.10
CA GLU A 491 -0.05 -26.52 -37.53
C GLU A 491 -0.36 -27.76 -36.72
N GLY A 492 -1.27 -27.63 -35.74
CA GLY A 492 -1.81 -28.76 -34.97
C GLY A 492 -0.74 -29.53 -34.19
N ALA A 493 -0.71 -30.86 -34.35
CA ALA A 493 0.17 -31.76 -33.60
C ALA A 493 1.68 -31.53 -33.87
N ALA A 494 2.04 -31.07 -35.07
CA ALA A 494 3.43 -30.78 -35.42
C ALA A 494 3.95 -29.56 -34.68
N LEU A 495 3.14 -28.51 -34.55
CA LEU A 495 3.43 -27.33 -33.77
C LEU A 495 3.54 -27.65 -32.27
N GLU A 496 2.62 -28.47 -31.73
CA GLU A 496 2.69 -28.91 -30.33
C GLU A 496 3.97 -29.70 -30.02
N ALA A 497 4.41 -30.57 -30.95
CA ALA A 497 5.66 -31.30 -30.80
C ALA A 497 6.89 -30.38 -30.82
N ALA A 498 6.92 -29.41 -31.73
CA ALA A 498 8.00 -28.43 -31.80
C ALA A 498 8.04 -27.53 -30.54
N GLN A 499 6.88 -27.12 -30.04
CA GLN A 499 6.79 -26.33 -28.80
C GLN A 499 7.25 -27.12 -27.56
N ALA A 500 7.05 -28.45 -27.52
CA ALA A 500 7.50 -29.30 -26.43
C ALA A 500 9.05 -29.39 -26.34
N GLU A 501 9.76 -29.04 -27.41
CA GLU A 501 11.21 -29.02 -27.45
C GLU A 501 11.85 -27.71 -26.98
N CYS A 502 11.06 -26.62 -26.80
CA CYS A 502 11.57 -25.34 -26.33
C CYS A 502 12.08 -25.42 -24.87
N VAL A 503 13.00 -24.53 -24.52
CA VAL A 503 13.56 -24.43 -23.16
C VAL A 503 12.45 -24.23 -22.14
N LEU A 504 11.46 -23.39 -22.47
CA LEU A 504 10.34 -23.10 -21.58
C LEU A 504 9.51 -24.34 -21.26
N ALA A 505 9.25 -25.21 -22.26
CA ALA A 505 8.53 -26.47 -22.06
C ALA A 505 9.31 -27.44 -21.15
N LYS A 506 10.62 -27.53 -21.31
CA LYS A 506 11.45 -28.37 -20.43
C LYS A 506 11.48 -27.86 -19.00
N VAL A 507 11.62 -26.55 -18.80
CA VAL A 507 11.50 -25.94 -17.48
C VAL A 507 10.11 -26.15 -16.90
N GLY A 508 9.06 -25.93 -17.70
CA GLY A 508 7.68 -26.17 -17.31
C GLY A 508 7.44 -27.62 -16.89
N SER A 509 7.96 -28.59 -17.66
CA SER A 509 7.85 -30.01 -17.33
C SER A 509 8.60 -30.38 -16.05
N ALA A 510 9.74 -29.78 -15.80
CA ALA A 510 10.51 -29.99 -14.58
C ALA A 510 9.79 -29.51 -13.32
N ILE A 511 8.93 -28.49 -13.41
CA ILE A 511 8.16 -27.96 -12.28
C ILE A 511 6.70 -28.46 -12.25
N ALA A 512 6.20 -29.06 -13.32
CA ALA A 512 4.80 -29.49 -13.46
C ALA A 512 4.37 -30.48 -12.36
N TRP A 513 5.29 -31.33 -11.87
CA TRP A 513 5.02 -32.27 -10.78
C TRP A 513 4.56 -31.57 -9.48
N ILE A 514 5.03 -30.35 -9.22
CA ILE A 514 4.61 -29.57 -8.04
C ILE A 514 3.11 -29.28 -8.10
N PHE A 515 2.58 -29.06 -9.30
CA PHE A 515 1.17 -28.73 -9.55
C PHE A 515 0.29 -29.95 -9.83
N ALA A 516 0.88 -31.15 -9.88
CA ALA A 516 0.13 -32.41 -10.08
C ALA A 516 -1.02 -32.59 -9.06
N PRO A 517 -0.84 -32.30 -7.75
CA PRO A 517 -1.91 -32.41 -6.77
C PRO A 517 -3.08 -31.45 -7.01
N LEU A 518 -2.89 -30.39 -7.79
CA LEU A 518 -3.91 -29.41 -8.17
C LEU A 518 -4.73 -29.83 -9.39
N GLY A 519 -4.42 -30.99 -9.99
CA GLY A 519 -5.14 -31.52 -11.13
C GLY A 519 -4.75 -30.93 -12.49
N TRP A 520 -3.60 -30.28 -12.58
CA TRP A 520 -3.14 -29.62 -13.82
C TRP A 520 -2.42 -30.55 -14.78
N THR A 521 -2.22 -31.80 -14.40
CA THR A 521 -1.44 -32.78 -15.18
C THR A 521 -2.28 -33.66 -16.11
N LYS A 522 -3.57 -33.38 -16.31
CA LYS A 522 -4.44 -34.18 -17.17
C LYS A 522 -3.91 -34.16 -18.61
N ALA A 523 -3.92 -35.34 -19.26
CA ALA A 523 -3.52 -35.55 -20.65
C ALA A 523 -2.05 -35.19 -20.99
N GLY A 524 -1.11 -35.18 -20.03
CA GLY A 524 0.30 -34.88 -20.28
C GLY A 524 0.64 -33.40 -20.49
N ASN A 525 -0.37 -32.54 -20.48
CA ASN A 525 -0.24 -31.07 -20.72
C ASN A 525 0.01 -30.21 -19.47
N GLY A 526 0.38 -30.84 -18.35
CA GLY A 526 0.61 -30.10 -17.09
C GLY A 526 1.69 -29.04 -17.17
N TRP A 527 2.65 -29.19 -18.06
CA TRP A 527 3.68 -28.18 -18.29
C TRP A 527 3.12 -26.87 -18.86
N LYS A 528 2.10 -26.93 -19.74
CA LYS A 528 1.44 -25.73 -20.29
C LYS A 528 0.79 -24.91 -19.17
N MET A 529 0.14 -25.59 -18.23
CA MET A 529 -0.47 -24.93 -17.05
C MET A 529 0.56 -24.33 -16.11
N ALA A 530 1.65 -25.06 -15.86
CA ALA A 530 2.74 -24.58 -15.03
C ALA A 530 3.42 -23.33 -15.65
N VAL A 531 3.66 -23.36 -16.95
CA VAL A 531 4.22 -22.22 -17.70
C VAL A 531 3.29 -21.03 -17.65
N ALA A 532 1.98 -21.19 -17.91
CA ALA A 532 1.01 -20.11 -17.85
C ALA A 532 0.90 -19.51 -16.43
N ALA A 533 0.96 -20.34 -15.39
CA ALA A 533 0.98 -19.84 -14.01
C ALA A 533 2.25 -19.03 -13.69
N VAL A 534 3.40 -19.46 -14.19
CA VAL A 534 4.69 -18.75 -14.00
C VAL A 534 4.74 -17.47 -14.83
N SER A 535 4.26 -17.47 -16.08
CA SER A 535 4.17 -16.25 -16.89
C SER A 535 3.27 -15.19 -16.22
N GLY A 536 2.22 -15.63 -15.53
CA GLY A 536 1.37 -14.76 -14.71
C GLY A 536 2.07 -14.10 -13.52
N LEU A 537 3.27 -14.50 -13.14
CA LEU A 537 4.09 -13.74 -12.15
C LEU A 537 4.77 -12.52 -12.80
N ILE A 538 5.01 -12.58 -14.10
CA ILE A 538 5.58 -11.43 -14.83
C ILE A 538 4.50 -10.36 -14.97
N ALA A 539 3.40 -10.73 -15.62
CA ALA A 539 2.21 -9.91 -15.76
C ALA A 539 0.98 -10.83 -15.82
N LYS A 540 -0.07 -10.54 -15.06
CA LYS A 540 -1.23 -11.45 -14.94
C LYS A 540 -2.02 -11.57 -16.24
N GLU A 541 -2.08 -10.53 -17.03
CA GLU A 541 -2.67 -10.52 -18.37
C GLU A 541 -1.97 -11.50 -19.33
N ASN A 542 -0.67 -11.71 -19.17
CA ASN A 542 0.09 -12.62 -20.03
C ASN A 542 -0.33 -14.09 -19.91
N VAL A 543 -1.11 -14.46 -18.90
CA VAL A 543 -1.60 -15.85 -18.77
C VAL A 543 -2.44 -16.24 -19.99
N VAL A 544 -3.34 -15.36 -20.43
CA VAL A 544 -4.23 -15.63 -21.58
C VAL A 544 -3.41 -15.68 -22.87
N ALA A 545 -2.54 -14.70 -23.09
CA ALA A 545 -1.65 -14.69 -24.25
C ALA A 545 -0.70 -15.89 -24.29
N THR A 546 -0.18 -16.33 -23.13
CA THR A 546 0.66 -17.53 -23.03
C THR A 546 -0.13 -18.79 -23.42
N PHE A 547 -1.38 -18.93 -22.96
CA PHE A 547 -2.23 -20.03 -23.42
C PHE A 547 -2.50 -19.97 -24.92
N GLY A 548 -2.77 -18.77 -25.48
CA GLY A 548 -2.92 -18.58 -26.91
C GLY A 548 -1.73 -19.14 -27.68
N GLN A 549 -0.53 -18.70 -27.33
CA GLN A 549 0.71 -19.16 -27.96
C GLN A 549 0.95 -20.67 -27.77
N LEU A 550 0.69 -21.22 -26.57
CA LEU A 550 0.85 -22.65 -26.29
C LEU A 550 -0.18 -23.54 -26.99
N PHE A 551 -1.32 -23.00 -27.44
CA PHE A 551 -2.31 -23.68 -28.27
C PHE A 551 -2.22 -23.31 -29.75
N GLY A 552 -1.19 -22.54 -30.17
CA GLY A 552 -0.90 -22.27 -31.57
C GLY A 552 -1.67 -21.11 -32.19
N PHE A 553 -2.18 -20.19 -31.36
CA PHE A 553 -2.82 -18.97 -31.83
C PHE A 553 -1.82 -17.82 -31.79
N ALA A 554 -1.68 -17.09 -32.90
CA ALA A 554 -0.77 -15.93 -32.97
C ALA A 554 -1.27 -14.75 -32.14
N GLU A 555 -2.57 -14.51 -32.17
CA GLU A 555 -3.26 -13.49 -31.37
C GLU A 555 -4.51 -14.08 -30.75
N VAL A 556 -4.84 -13.65 -29.56
CA VAL A 556 -6.00 -14.11 -28.79
C VAL A 556 -6.65 -12.91 -28.15
N ALA A 557 -7.99 -12.83 -28.23
CA ALA A 557 -8.76 -11.78 -27.55
C ALA A 557 -8.52 -11.79 -26.03
N GLU A 558 -8.78 -10.68 -25.37
CA GLU A 558 -8.57 -10.56 -23.92
C GLU A 558 -9.35 -11.60 -23.09
N ASP A 559 -10.50 -12.03 -23.58
CA ASP A 559 -11.33 -13.07 -22.95
C ASP A 559 -10.92 -14.50 -23.34
N GLY A 560 -9.98 -14.64 -24.28
CA GLY A 560 -9.46 -15.93 -24.76
C GLY A 560 -10.50 -16.79 -25.50
N SER A 561 -11.49 -16.19 -26.16
CA SER A 561 -12.59 -16.90 -26.80
C SER A 561 -12.13 -17.96 -27.80
N GLU A 562 -11.03 -17.72 -28.51
CA GLU A 562 -10.44 -18.64 -29.49
C GLU A 562 -9.91 -19.91 -28.84
N ILE A 563 -9.44 -19.86 -27.60
CA ILE A 563 -8.81 -20.99 -26.92
C ILE A 563 -9.77 -21.76 -25.98
N TRP A 564 -11.01 -21.32 -25.79
CA TRP A 564 -11.95 -21.94 -24.84
C TRP A 564 -12.12 -23.45 -25.11
N LYS A 565 -12.26 -23.84 -26.38
CA LYS A 565 -12.42 -25.24 -26.78
C LYS A 565 -11.18 -26.06 -26.47
N SER A 566 -10.00 -25.53 -26.81
CA SER A 566 -8.72 -26.21 -26.57
C SER A 566 -8.45 -26.37 -25.07
N LEU A 567 -8.74 -25.36 -24.29
CA LEU A 567 -8.56 -25.36 -22.84
C LEU A 567 -9.52 -26.37 -22.17
N SER A 568 -10.78 -26.46 -22.63
CA SER A 568 -11.77 -27.40 -22.07
C SER A 568 -11.40 -28.88 -22.30
N LEU A 569 -10.59 -29.21 -23.30
CA LEU A 569 -10.08 -30.54 -23.52
C LEU A 569 -8.96 -30.95 -22.57
N VAL A 570 -8.17 -29.96 -22.11
CA VAL A 570 -6.96 -30.17 -21.30
C VAL A 570 -7.24 -30.14 -19.80
N MET A 571 -8.24 -29.39 -19.35
CA MET A 571 -8.58 -29.24 -17.94
C MET A 571 -10.01 -29.70 -17.61
N THR A 572 -10.23 -30.03 -16.34
CA THR A 572 -11.59 -30.19 -15.79
C THR A 572 -12.10 -28.86 -15.26
N PRO A 573 -13.43 -28.62 -15.19
CA PRO A 573 -13.98 -27.39 -14.62
C PRO A 573 -13.49 -27.10 -13.19
N VAL A 574 -13.33 -28.15 -12.37
CA VAL A 574 -12.83 -28.05 -10.99
C VAL A 574 -11.36 -27.63 -10.96
N ALA A 575 -10.51 -28.23 -11.83
CA ALA A 575 -9.11 -27.85 -11.94
C ALA A 575 -8.95 -26.40 -12.47
N ALA A 576 -9.79 -26.01 -13.43
CA ALA A 576 -9.83 -24.66 -13.98
C ALA A 576 -10.19 -23.60 -12.93
N TYR A 577 -11.19 -23.88 -12.09
CA TYR A 577 -11.53 -23.01 -10.97
C TYR A 577 -10.40 -22.96 -9.93
N GLY A 578 -9.75 -24.10 -9.65
CA GLY A 578 -8.55 -24.16 -8.82
C GLY A 578 -7.39 -23.32 -9.38
N PHE A 579 -7.18 -23.35 -10.71
CA PHE A 579 -6.19 -22.54 -11.41
C PHE A 579 -6.50 -21.04 -11.31
N LEU A 580 -7.77 -20.66 -11.47
CA LEU A 580 -8.23 -19.29 -11.26
C LEU A 580 -7.88 -18.82 -9.85
N VAL A 581 -8.29 -19.55 -8.82
CA VAL A 581 -8.07 -19.17 -7.41
C VAL A 581 -6.57 -19.13 -7.09
N PHE A 582 -5.77 -20.05 -7.63
CA PHE A 582 -4.32 -19.98 -7.48
C PHE A 582 -3.77 -18.67 -8.03
N ASN A 583 -4.13 -18.28 -9.24
CA ASN A 583 -3.66 -17.03 -9.87
C ASN A 583 -4.18 -15.77 -9.17
N LEU A 584 -5.33 -15.85 -8.50
CA LEU A 584 -5.86 -14.74 -7.68
C LEU A 584 -5.04 -14.52 -6.42
N LEU A 585 -4.67 -15.59 -5.71
CA LEU A 585 -4.07 -15.52 -4.39
C LEU A 585 -2.54 -15.63 -4.38
N CYS A 586 -1.92 -16.18 -5.42
CA CYS A 586 -0.46 -16.31 -5.48
C CYS A 586 0.23 -14.94 -5.56
N ALA A 587 1.56 -14.96 -5.52
CA ALA A 587 2.36 -13.74 -5.67
C ALA A 587 1.87 -12.87 -6.83
N PRO A 588 1.78 -11.56 -6.66
CA PRO A 588 1.32 -10.65 -7.71
C PRO A 588 2.39 -10.52 -8.82
N CYS A 589 2.10 -9.72 -9.85
CA CYS A 589 3.05 -9.43 -10.91
C CYS A 589 4.36 -8.80 -10.38
N PHE A 590 5.44 -8.93 -11.12
CA PHE A 590 6.77 -8.44 -10.74
C PHE A 590 6.77 -6.95 -10.37
N ALA A 591 5.96 -6.14 -11.05
CA ALA A 591 5.81 -4.73 -10.71
C ALA A 591 5.27 -4.53 -9.28
N ALA A 592 4.25 -5.30 -8.90
CA ALA A 592 3.71 -5.25 -7.54
C ALA A 592 4.66 -5.90 -6.51
N MET A 593 5.39 -6.96 -6.87
CA MET A 593 6.45 -7.51 -6.01
C MET A 593 7.56 -6.47 -5.76
N GLY A 594 7.93 -5.67 -6.77
CA GLY A 594 8.85 -4.55 -6.62
C GLY A 594 8.34 -3.47 -5.65
N ALA A 595 7.03 -3.19 -5.67
CA ALA A 595 6.39 -2.31 -4.69
C ALA A 595 6.42 -2.93 -3.27
N ILE A 596 6.07 -4.22 -3.12
CA ILE A 596 6.15 -4.94 -1.85
C ILE A 596 7.58 -4.90 -1.28
N LYS A 597 8.60 -5.17 -2.10
CA LYS A 597 10.01 -5.11 -1.67
C LYS A 597 10.39 -3.74 -1.12
N ARG A 598 9.93 -2.68 -1.78
CA ARG A 598 10.22 -1.31 -1.36
C ARG A 598 9.49 -0.93 -0.07
N GLU A 599 8.18 -1.23 0.02
CA GLU A 599 7.36 -0.85 1.18
C GLU A 599 7.66 -1.70 2.43
N MET A 600 8.11 -2.95 2.25
CA MET A 600 8.60 -3.79 3.35
C MET A 600 9.96 -3.35 3.90
N ASN A 601 10.77 -2.66 3.08
CA ASN A 601 12.14 -2.19 3.40
C ASN A 601 13.02 -3.23 4.11
N ASN A 602 12.73 -4.51 3.93
CA ASN A 602 13.46 -5.63 4.53
C ASN A 602 13.31 -6.88 3.66
N VAL A 603 14.44 -7.46 3.25
CA VAL A 603 14.49 -8.62 2.36
C VAL A 603 13.84 -9.87 2.98
N LYS A 604 13.97 -10.07 4.30
CA LYS A 604 13.35 -11.21 5.01
C LYS A 604 11.83 -11.09 4.99
N TRP A 605 11.30 -9.91 5.24
CA TRP A 605 9.85 -9.65 5.20
C TRP A 605 9.29 -9.74 3.79
N PHE A 606 10.05 -9.31 2.78
CA PHE A 606 9.67 -9.48 1.37
C PHE A 606 9.48 -10.95 1.02
N TRP A 607 10.48 -11.80 1.27
CA TRP A 607 10.38 -13.22 0.96
C TRP A 607 9.32 -13.93 1.80
N PHE A 608 9.12 -13.52 3.04
CA PHE A 608 8.03 -14.01 3.87
C PHE A 608 6.67 -13.67 3.26
N ALA A 609 6.46 -12.45 2.78
CA ALA A 609 5.21 -12.03 2.15
C ALA A 609 4.92 -12.83 0.88
N ILE A 610 5.90 -12.97 -0.02
CA ILE A 610 5.76 -13.74 -1.26
C ILE A 610 5.52 -15.23 -0.97
N GLY A 611 6.30 -15.81 -0.05
CA GLY A 611 6.13 -17.20 0.36
C GLY A 611 4.75 -17.46 0.97
N TYR A 612 4.27 -16.56 1.83
CA TYR A 612 2.93 -16.64 2.41
C TYR A 612 1.83 -16.65 1.33
N GLN A 613 1.90 -15.73 0.37
CA GLN A 613 0.92 -15.65 -0.72
C GLN A 613 0.93 -16.91 -1.58
N CYS A 614 2.09 -17.41 -1.98
CA CYS A 614 2.20 -18.63 -2.78
C CYS A 614 1.71 -19.87 -2.03
N ILE A 615 2.06 -20.02 -0.75
CA ILE A 615 1.62 -21.17 0.06
C ILE A 615 0.11 -21.13 0.28
N LEU A 616 -0.45 -19.96 0.61
CA LEU A 616 -1.89 -19.82 0.78
C LEU A 616 -2.64 -20.15 -0.52
N ALA A 617 -2.18 -19.62 -1.66
CA ALA A 617 -2.77 -19.91 -2.97
C ALA A 617 -2.75 -21.41 -3.29
N TYR A 618 -1.61 -22.05 -3.02
CA TYR A 618 -1.46 -23.50 -3.25
C TYR A 618 -2.41 -24.32 -2.37
N ILE A 619 -2.49 -24.03 -1.07
CA ILE A 619 -3.36 -24.74 -0.13
C ILE A 619 -4.84 -24.56 -0.52
N VAL A 620 -5.28 -23.34 -0.81
CA VAL A 620 -6.67 -23.08 -1.18
C VAL A 620 -7.04 -23.76 -2.49
N SER A 621 -6.18 -23.67 -3.50
CA SER A 621 -6.38 -24.32 -4.80
C SER A 621 -6.42 -25.86 -4.66
N LEU A 622 -5.52 -26.44 -3.85
CA LEU A 622 -5.50 -27.88 -3.55
C LEU A 622 -6.83 -28.32 -2.92
N CYS A 623 -7.30 -27.60 -1.91
CA CYS A 623 -8.56 -27.92 -1.24
C CYS A 623 -9.75 -27.84 -2.22
N ILE A 624 -9.80 -26.81 -3.07
CA ILE A 624 -10.85 -26.65 -4.09
C ILE A 624 -10.84 -27.84 -5.05
N TYR A 625 -9.66 -28.21 -5.58
CA TYR A 625 -9.56 -29.29 -6.53
C TYR A 625 -9.90 -30.64 -5.91
N GLN A 626 -9.30 -31.00 -4.77
CA GLN A 626 -9.47 -32.30 -4.14
C GLN A 626 -10.90 -32.53 -3.62
N ILE A 627 -11.52 -31.50 -3.05
CA ILE A 627 -12.92 -31.60 -2.58
C ILE A 627 -13.88 -31.53 -3.76
N GLY A 628 -13.62 -30.66 -4.73
CA GLY A 628 -14.43 -30.55 -5.92
C GLY A 628 -14.46 -31.86 -6.70
N THR A 629 -13.32 -32.56 -6.86
CA THR A 629 -13.27 -33.90 -7.51
C THR A 629 -13.94 -34.99 -6.68
N LEU A 630 -13.86 -34.93 -5.35
CA LEU A 630 -14.62 -35.85 -4.49
C LEU A 630 -16.14 -35.69 -4.70
N ILE A 631 -16.63 -34.46 -4.82
CA ILE A 631 -18.07 -34.17 -4.98
C ILE A 631 -18.53 -34.52 -6.42
N THR A 632 -17.74 -34.23 -7.44
CA THR A 632 -18.14 -34.35 -8.85
C THR A 632 -17.90 -35.75 -9.42
N VAL A 633 -16.82 -36.42 -9.03
CA VAL A 633 -16.36 -37.71 -9.60
C VAL A 633 -16.37 -38.84 -8.57
N GLY A 634 -16.46 -38.50 -7.25
CA GLY A 634 -16.45 -39.50 -6.18
C GLY A 634 -15.06 -40.11 -5.91
N THR A 635 -13.98 -39.59 -6.49
CA THR A 635 -12.63 -40.12 -6.29
C THR A 635 -12.06 -39.70 -4.94
N PHE A 636 -11.69 -40.70 -4.12
CA PHE A 636 -11.03 -40.48 -2.84
C PHE A 636 -9.58 -40.92 -2.93
N GLY A 637 -8.65 -40.03 -2.62
CA GLY A 637 -7.22 -40.31 -2.71
C GLY A 637 -6.42 -39.67 -1.56
N VAL A 638 -5.11 -39.87 -1.55
CA VAL A 638 -4.19 -39.27 -0.56
C VAL A 638 -4.32 -37.75 -0.55
N GLY A 639 -4.47 -37.11 -1.72
CA GLY A 639 -4.67 -35.66 -1.81
C GLY A 639 -5.93 -35.18 -1.10
N THR A 640 -7.01 -35.95 -1.14
CA THR A 640 -8.27 -35.63 -0.45
C THR A 640 -8.10 -35.65 1.07
N VAL A 641 -7.35 -36.65 1.60
CA VAL A 641 -7.03 -36.71 3.04
C VAL A 641 -6.21 -35.50 3.46
N VAL A 642 -5.19 -35.13 2.67
CA VAL A 642 -4.36 -33.95 2.92
C VAL A 642 -5.21 -32.67 2.90
N ALA A 643 -6.14 -32.53 1.96
CA ALA A 643 -7.04 -31.37 1.89
C ALA A 643 -7.91 -31.26 3.14
N PHE A 644 -8.49 -32.37 3.63
CA PHE A 644 -9.26 -32.34 4.90
C PHE A 644 -8.40 -31.99 6.11
N LEU A 645 -7.18 -32.51 6.22
CA LEU A 645 -6.25 -32.14 7.29
C LEU A 645 -5.88 -30.64 7.26
N LEU A 646 -5.64 -30.11 6.05
CA LEU A 646 -5.36 -28.67 5.86
C LEU A 646 -6.55 -27.81 6.26
N ILE A 647 -7.78 -28.20 5.91
CA ILE A 647 -9.00 -27.48 6.30
C ILE A 647 -9.18 -27.52 7.83
N ILE A 648 -9.00 -28.68 8.46
CA ILE A 648 -9.08 -28.80 9.92
C ILE A 648 -8.00 -27.90 10.58
N GLY A 649 -6.78 -27.93 10.06
CA GLY A 649 -5.71 -27.06 10.51
C GLY A 649 -6.04 -25.58 10.33
N PHE A 650 -6.62 -25.19 9.20
CA PHE A 650 -7.04 -23.82 8.92
C PHE A 650 -8.16 -23.35 9.85
N ILE A 651 -9.17 -24.22 10.09
CA ILE A 651 -10.24 -23.96 11.05
C ILE A 651 -9.67 -23.84 12.48
N TYR A 652 -8.75 -24.73 12.87
CA TYR A 652 -8.07 -24.61 14.15
C TYR A 652 -7.33 -23.27 14.30
N LEU A 653 -6.60 -22.82 13.27
CA LEU A 653 -5.91 -21.52 13.28
C LEU A 653 -6.88 -20.35 13.36
N LEU A 654 -8.05 -20.43 12.72
CA LEU A 654 -9.11 -19.40 12.81
C LEU A 654 -9.73 -19.30 14.20
N PHE A 655 -9.97 -20.43 14.87
CA PHE A 655 -10.65 -20.46 16.17
C PHE A 655 -9.70 -20.52 17.38
N ARG A 656 -8.39 -20.68 17.13
CA ARG A 656 -7.39 -20.67 18.21
C ARG A 656 -7.55 -19.40 19.07
N PRO A 657 -7.63 -19.52 20.42
CA PRO A 657 -7.74 -18.36 21.28
C PRO A 657 -6.52 -17.45 21.13
N TYR A 658 -6.78 -16.15 21.14
CA TYR A 658 -5.73 -15.13 21.15
C TYR A 658 -5.00 -15.20 22.49
N LYS A 659 -3.70 -15.42 22.49
CA LYS A 659 -2.86 -15.22 23.66
C LYS A 659 -2.27 -13.82 23.55
N GLU A 660 -2.70 -12.91 24.43
CA GLU A 660 -1.98 -11.64 24.62
C GLU A 660 -0.52 -11.96 24.88
N SER A 661 0.32 -11.61 23.95
CA SER A 661 1.76 -11.60 24.23
C SER A 661 2.07 -10.20 24.75
N ASN A 662 2.49 -10.10 26.00
CA ASN A 662 3.15 -8.92 26.56
C ASN A 662 4.50 -8.70 25.82
N THR A 663 4.46 -8.44 24.53
CA THR A 663 5.65 -8.26 23.67
C THR A 663 6.30 -6.90 23.88
N LEU A 664 5.70 -5.97 24.59
CA LEU A 664 6.34 -4.75 25.06
C LEU A 664 7.51 -5.00 26.05
N ASN A 665 7.60 -6.20 26.66
CA ASN A 665 8.66 -6.56 27.60
C ASN A 665 9.80 -7.41 27.02
N PHE A 666 9.82 -7.74 25.72
CA PHE A 666 10.83 -8.65 25.17
C PHE A 666 12.16 -7.98 24.83
N ASP A 667 12.19 -6.68 24.57
CA ASP A 667 13.44 -5.96 24.28
C ASP A 667 14.17 -5.54 25.57
N ALA A 668 13.45 -5.27 26.66
CA ALA A 668 14.05 -4.99 27.95
C ALA A 668 14.79 -6.18 28.56
N LYS A 669 14.37 -7.43 28.28
CA LYS A 669 15.07 -8.63 28.78
C LYS A 669 16.31 -9.03 27.99
N LYS A 670 16.46 -8.60 26.75
CA LYS A 670 17.66 -8.89 25.96
C LYS A 670 18.85 -8.01 26.31
N THR A 671 18.62 -6.81 26.82
CA THR A 671 19.68 -5.89 27.27
C THR A 671 20.26 -6.29 28.64
N VAL A 672 19.53 -7.04 29.45
CA VAL A 672 20.03 -7.49 30.78
C VAL A 672 20.80 -8.81 30.69
N SER A 673 20.71 -9.63 29.63
CA SER A 673 21.42 -10.89 29.47
C SER A 673 22.71 -10.80 28.61
N ALA A 674 23.10 -9.60 28.20
CA ALA A 674 24.32 -9.31 27.44
C ALA A 674 25.37 -8.55 28.28
N LYS A 675 25.36 -8.77 29.60
CA LYS A 675 26.48 -8.40 30.49
C LYS A 675 27.14 -9.66 31.05
#